data_473b51afa2b5ffc1c445669c35f57dbd
#
_entry.id   473b51afa2b5ffc1c445669c35f57dbd
#
_cell.length_a   1.000
_cell.length_b   1.000
_cell.length_c   1.000
_cell.angle_alpha   90.00
_cell.angle_beta   90.00
_cell.angle_gamma   90.00
#
_symmetry.space_group_name_H-M   'P 1'
#
loop_
_entity.id
_entity.type
_entity.pdbx_description
1 polymer ?
#
loop_
_entity_poly.entity_id
_entity_poly.type
_entity_poly.pdbx_seq_one_letter_code
_entity_poly.pdbx_strand_id
1 'polypeptide(L)'
;MFQQYENLTDLMTALDDDRCQKGVGASTRDRFPVRLLLFDNFRDCCSFIEEQQNRIPMTFVSIDKWMDEEYPDTFITHTTLERKIRETIYNHSSEHLLITPLSELARFYDNSEPRLEFNALIGTIRSIEATSDGVEFRQRVYIPIIGLESKTERFREQSQSFIYYFHNRDRQLNYRLILTNGTTYGVQNVNRHYNIAPTVTEWLRCWRYPELKANIICTSLAIFANAGHAQPDNAFSYYICSNAYDFLHDALKIKMPQCKYREGDSQYWEQLATEIDIENFDFDRYIAKRYGIFELAEYSRFYHLWFDNGGSFDRWLISMYYRDRFCEKGYICRVLSTMNDFTTPRFLEQVSLYIFTLGKEALDYLDERKTGMEEASRRGIALSPAAQSILAERLCKVAERDGYTTALRFFTQATDVEKRLVIEWYNSGHIAQSELKTLYPDLFYYLCNTQLSAELPWLTRYIEEYKYAKLAGEYSDEISNRISVVNASETTFYDWYNQFSTVKTLMSGRTDINVFFWIDGLGLDWVPLIQQVVKERENDGYYLNEVLVAHAKLPTRTENNKEDIQQLGGVLLEKIGDLDSLAHQSRKYPQYIIDDIASVRKAINTVLDAHPKQKIAIVSDHGMTYLSQMVEGRNLKGIECDHFGRCAECKKGIVADEYYLRINEGKGLVALRHQSLGKKVAEGTGTHGGATPEEALIPIIVISDHKESKHWVAKQITTVLNAANPVFEVSIVGLRPNETPNLLYNERIYKLKKESSNYRSERLDINPNVKQVSVIVGLHSEVFSVELQLALKEDDLLDF
;
A
#
# COMPACT_ATOMS: atom_id res chain seq x y z
N MET A 1 60.21 -49.54 12.03
CA MET A 1 60.31 -48.17 12.55
C MET A 1 59.15 -47.43 11.90
N PHE A 2 58.34 -46.69 12.63
CA PHE A 2 57.18 -45.93 12.13
C PHE A 2 57.69 -44.88 11.17
N GLN A 3 57.11 -44.79 9.92
CA GLN A 3 57.54 -43.86 8.89
C GLN A 3 56.72 -42.57 8.98
N GLN A 4 56.97 -41.79 9.98
CA GLN A 4 56.34 -40.46 10.16
C GLN A 4 57.37 -39.39 9.81
N TYR A 5 56.91 -38.40 9.06
CA TYR A 5 57.67 -37.23 8.60
C TYR A 5 57.03 -35.95 9.10
N GLU A 6 57.85 -35.02 9.56
CA GLU A 6 57.37 -33.75 10.13
C GLU A 6 57.70 -32.58 9.15
N ASN A 7 58.55 -32.81 8.16
CA ASN A 7 58.81 -31.86 7.11
C ASN A 7 58.76 -32.52 5.73
N LEU A 8 58.42 -31.71 4.71
CA LEU A 8 58.18 -32.18 3.37
C LEU A 8 59.46 -32.72 2.71
N THR A 9 60.61 -32.12 2.97
CA THR A 9 61.92 -32.53 2.42
C THR A 9 62.27 -33.94 2.81
N ASP A 10 62.06 -34.34 4.06
CA ASP A 10 62.37 -35.68 4.56
C ASP A 10 61.43 -36.72 3.93
N LEU A 11 60.12 -36.41 3.80
CA LEU A 11 59.18 -37.27 3.09
C LEU A 11 59.58 -37.46 1.64
N MET A 12 59.93 -36.37 0.93
CA MET A 12 60.36 -36.41 -0.46
C MET A 12 61.63 -37.24 -0.62
N THR A 13 62.62 -37.10 0.27
CA THR A 13 63.86 -37.87 0.27
C THR A 13 63.56 -39.38 0.45
N ALA A 14 62.63 -39.70 1.38
CA ALA A 14 62.29 -41.10 1.59
C ALA A 14 61.57 -41.73 0.37
N LEU A 15 60.75 -40.97 -0.35
CA LEU A 15 60.09 -41.42 -1.57
C LEU A 15 61.07 -41.54 -2.75
N ASP A 16 62.08 -40.69 -2.86
CA ASP A 16 63.13 -40.79 -3.83
C ASP A 16 64.03 -42.01 -3.57
N ASP A 17 64.35 -42.26 -2.30
CA ASP A 17 65.03 -43.46 -1.89
C ASP A 17 64.24 -44.72 -2.19
N ASP A 18 62.92 -44.75 -1.93
CA ASP A 18 62.05 -45.85 -2.31
C ASP A 18 62.08 -46.16 -3.80
N ARG A 19 62.13 -45.11 -4.61
CA ARG A 19 62.14 -45.22 -6.06
C ARG A 19 63.55 -45.62 -6.62
N CYS A 20 64.61 -45.11 -6.03
CA CYS A 20 65.98 -45.19 -6.64
C CYS A 20 66.86 -46.32 -5.98
N GLN A 21 66.56 -46.86 -4.84
CA GLN A 21 67.33 -47.83 -4.14
C GLN A 21 67.47 -49.15 -4.96
N LYS A 22 68.73 -49.62 -5.04
CA LYS A 22 69.10 -50.96 -5.59
C LYS A 22 69.49 -51.88 -4.46
N GLY A 23 69.13 -53.13 -4.53
CA GLY A 23 69.54 -54.11 -3.53
C GLY A 23 68.46 -54.98 -2.97
N VAL A 24 68.70 -55.63 -1.83
CA VAL A 24 67.73 -56.51 -1.15
C VAL A 24 66.42 -55.78 -0.84
N GLY A 25 65.33 -56.37 -1.37
CA GLY A 25 64.01 -55.78 -1.24
C GLY A 25 63.59 -54.88 -2.41
N ALA A 26 64.44 -54.51 -3.35
CA ALA A 26 64.09 -53.71 -4.55
C ALA A 26 62.99 -54.37 -5.36
N SER A 27 63.14 -55.69 -5.61
CA SER A 27 62.12 -56.45 -6.32
C SER A 27 60.72 -56.41 -5.72
N THR A 28 60.65 -56.44 -4.43
CA THR A 28 59.36 -56.34 -3.65
C THR A 28 58.74 -54.91 -3.77
N ARG A 29 59.56 -53.87 -3.66
CA ARG A 29 59.14 -52.51 -3.85
C ARG A 29 58.63 -52.20 -5.27
N ASP A 30 59.34 -52.78 -6.26
CA ASP A 30 58.96 -52.58 -7.65
C ASP A 30 57.78 -53.46 -8.08
N ARG A 31 57.62 -54.63 -7.48
CA ARG A 31 56.47 -55.52 -7.66
C ARG A 31 55.15 -54.86 -7.15
N PHE A 32 55.19 -54.13 -6.08
CA PHE A 32 54.01 -53.45 -5.47
C PHE A 32 54.17 -51.95 -5.64
N PRO A 33 53.66 -51.33 -6.72
CA PRO A 33 53.95 -49.95 -7.07
C PRO A 33 53.20 -48.91 -6.20
N VAL A 34 52.13 -49.28 -5.48
CA VAL A 34 51.30 -48.39 -4.72
C VAL A 34 51.98 -47.88 -3.48
N ARG A 35 51.93 -46.54 -3.24
CA ARG A 35 52.36 -45.82 -2.04
C ARG A 35 51.19 -45.04 -1.50
N LEU A 36 50.80 -45.35 -0.25
CA LEU A 36 49.75 -44.62 0.43
C LEU A 36 50.38 -43.50 1.27
N LEU A 37 49.92 -42.32 1.07
CA LEU A 37 50.43 -41.11 1.69
C LEU A 37 49.38 -40.53 2.61
N LEU A 38 49.56 -40.63 3.91
CA LEU A 38 48.62 -40.08 4.91
C LEU A 38 48.99 -38.63 5.23
N PHE A 39 47.99 -37.73 5.04
CA PHE A 39 48.11 -36.32 5.37
C PHE A 39 47.04 -35.94 6.41
N ASP A 40 47.37 -35.00 7.29
CA ASP A 40 46.40 -34.49 8.24
C ASP A 40 45.37 -33.52 7.61
N ASN A 41 45.79 -32.82 6.59
CA ASN A 41 44.91 -31.87 5.91
C ASN A 41 45.22 -31.76 4.40
N PHE A 42 44.32 -31.17 3.66
CA PHE A 42 44.41 -31.06 2.20
C PHE A 42 45.55 -30.15 1.73
N ARG A 43 45.88 -29.09 2.47
CA ARG A 43 46.94 -28.15 2.10
C ARG A 43 48.32 -28.82 2.07
N ASP A 44 48.60 -29.61 3.08
CA ASP A 44 49.88 -30.36 3.12
C ASP A 44 49.97 -31.34 1.96
N CYS A 45 48.87 -32.00 1.61
CA CYS A 45 48.82 -32.84 0.42
C CYS A 45 49.08 -32.05 -0.86
N CYS A 46 48.50 -30.86 -1.03
CA CYS A 46 48.75 -30.02 -2.19
C CYS A 46 50.24 -29.62 -2.29
N SER A 47 50.84 -29.21 -1.18
CA SER A 47 52.26 -28.85 -1.13
C SER A 47 53.15 -30.05 -1.51
N PHE A 48 52.79 -31.26 -1.07
CA PHE A 48 53.45 -32.47 -1.51
C PHE A 48 53.34 -32.70 -3.01
N ILE A 49 52.15 -32.55 -3.57
CA ILE A 49 51.93 -32.81 -4.99
C ILE A 49 52.73 -31.81 -5.87
N GLU A 50 52.73 -30.55 -5.50
CA GLU A 50 53.45 -29.48 -6.19
C GLU A 50 54.98 -29.77 -6.17
N GLU A 51 55.52 -30.11 -5.04
CA GLU A 51 56.93 -30.46 -4.92
C GLU A 51 57.26 -31.73 -5.70
N GLN A 52 56.41 -32.74 -5.65
CA GLN A 52 56.62 -34.01 -6.33
C GLN A 52 56.56 -33.88 -7.88
N GLN A 53 55.68 -33.03 -8.40
CA GLN A 53 55.60 -32.71 -9.84
C GLN A 53 56.89 -32.12 -10.37
N ASN A 54 57.57 -31.31 -9.54
CA ASN A 54 58.85 -30.69 -9.92
C ASN A 54 60.00 -31.72 -9.98
N ARG A 55 59.83 -32.89 -9.33
CA ARG A 55 60.85 -33.92 -9.26
C ARG A 55 60.69 -35.02 -10.28
N ILE A 56 59.44 -35.46 -10.53
CA ILE A 56 59.16 -36.55 -11.48
C ILE A 56 57.88 -36.26 -12.28
N PRO A 57 57.86 -36.62 -13.59
CA PRO A 57 56.61 -36.56 -14.36
C PRO A 57 55.59 -37.56 -13.78
N MET A 58 54.34 -37.09 -13.62
CA MET A 58 53.23 -37.93 -13.14
C MET A 58 51.95 -37.70 -13.94
N THR A 59 51.23 -38.77 -14.18
CA THR A 59 49.88 -38.70 -14.74
C THR A 59 48.86 -38.62 -13.61
N PHE A 60 47.99 -37.61 -13.69
CA PHE A 60 46.92 -37.38 -12.68
C PHE A 60 45.69 -38.15 -13.08
N VAL A 61 45.19 -38.94 -12.16
CA VAL A 61 43.94 -39.70 -12.30
C VAL A 61 42.94 -39.25 -11.24
N SER A 62 41.79 -38.80 -11.70
CA SER A 62 40.76 -38.30 -10.79
C SER A 62 39.58 -39.25 -10.70
N ILE A 63 39.26 -39.67 -9.50
CA ILE A 63 38.22 -40.68 -9.20
C ILE A 63 36.82 -40.20 -9.60
N ASP A 64 36.55 -38.90 -9.58
CA ASP A 64 35.25 -38.36 -10.04
C ASP A 64 34.91 -38.71 -11.50
N LYS A 65 35.92 -38.97 -12.34
CA LYS A 65 35.72 -39.43 -13.73
C LYS A 65 35.26 -40.89 -13.82
N TRP A 66 35.27 -41.61 -12.72
CA TRP A 66 34.79 -43.01 -12.66
C TRP A 66 33.35 -43.09 -12.14
N MET A 67 32.76 -41.95 -11.72
CA MET A 67 31.38 -41.87 -11.29
C MET A 67 30.43 -42.02 -12.48
N ASP A 68 29.23 -42.47 -12.21
CA ASP A 68 28.16 -42.57 -13.18
C ASP A 68 27.56 -41.19 -13.45
N GLU A 69 27.56 -40.74 -14.70
CA GLU A 69 27.03 -39.43 -15.06
C GLU A 69 25.49 -39.36 -14.97
N GLU A 70 24.78 -40.49 -15.14
CA GLU A 70 23.33 -40.54 -15.01
C GLU A 70 22.88 -40.57 -13.54
N TYR A 71 23.73 -41.05 -12.64
CA TYR A 71 23.45 -41.21 -11.22
C TYR A 71 24.53 -40.56 -10.37
N PRO A 72 24.67 -39.23 -10.38
CA PRO A 72 25.79 -38.51 -9.74
C PRO A 72 25.83 -38.64 -8.21
N ASP A 73 24.76 -39.12 -7.56
CA ASP A 73 24.68 -39.40 -6.12
C ASP A 73 24.98 -40.84 -5.75
N THR A 74 25.26 -41.67 -6.71
CA THR A 74 25.57 -43.10 -6.47
C THR A 74 27.06 -43.26 -6.13
N PHE A 75 27.33 -43.88 -4.97
CA PHE A 75 28.69 -44.18 -4.57
C PHE A 75 29.28 -45.38 -5.33
N ILE A 76 30.53 -45.22 -5.80
CA ILE A 76 31.30 -46.35 -6.32
C ILE A 76 31.51 -47.35 -5.18
N THR A 77 31.21 -48.62 -5.39
CA THR A 77 31.50 -49.67 -4.39
C THR A 77 33.02 -49.92 -4.30
N HIS A 78 33.49 -50.36 -3.13
CA HIS A 78 34.93 -50.64 -2.94
C HIS A 78 35.48 -51.66 -3.94
N THR A 79 34.69 -52.66 -4.34
CA THR A 79 35.04 -53.67 -5.37
C THR A 79 35.21 -53.02 -6.75
N THR A 80 34.34 -52.14 -7.14
CA THR A 80 34.43 -51.38 -8.40
C THR A 80 35.64 -50.46 -8.37
N LEU A 81 35.85 -49.76 -7.25
CA LEU A 81 36.98 -48.86 -7.05
C LEU A 81 38.32 -49.62 -7.15
N GLU A 82 38.45 -50.77 -6.48
CA GLU A 82 39.63 -51.62 -6.59
C GLU A 82 39.90 -52.03 -8.05
N ARG A 83 38.88 -52.50 -8.75
CA ARG A 83 38.98 -52.87 -10.16
C ARG A 83 39.43 -51.69 -11.01
N LYS A 84 38.86 -50.51 -10.84
CA LYS A 84 39.24 -49.31 -11.58
C LYS A 84 40.69 -48.87 -11.31
N ILE A 85 41.13 -48.91 -10.06
CA ILE A 85 42.52 -48.62 -9.69
C ILE A 85 43.46 -49.64 -10.38
N ARG A 86 43.16 -50.91 -10.31
CA ARG A 86 43.93 -51.96 -10.93
C ARG A 86 44.02 -51.78 -12.47
N GLU A 87 42.93 -51.54 -13.13
CA GLU A 87 42.87 -51.25 -14.58
C GLU A 87 43.73 -50.06 -14.96
N THR A 88 43.65 -48.96 -14.11
CA THR A 88 44.40 -47.72 -14.34
C THR A 88 45.91 -47.98 -14.20
N ILE A 89 46.36 -48.71 -13.16
CA ILE A 89 47.74 -49.08 -12.98
C ILE A 89 48.30 -49.87 -14.20
N TYR A 90 47.53 -50.80 -14.72
CA TYR A 90 47.93 -51.64 -15.87
C TYR A 90 47.94 -50.83 -17.14
N ASN A 91 46.97 -49.97 -17.37
CA ASN A 91 46.90 -49.19 -18.60
C ASN A 91 48.01 -48.12 -18.68
N HIS A 92 48.61 -47.73 -17.56
CA HIS A 92 49.69 -46.73 -17.47
C HIS A 92 51.01 -47.33 -16.90
N SER A 93 51.31 -48.52 -17.24
CA SER A 93 52.45 -49.22 -16.65
C SER A 93 53.81 -48.55 -16.81
N SER A 94 53.97 -47.65 -17.80
CA SER A 94 55.19 -46.89 -18.10
C SER A 94 55.16 -45.45 -17.51
N GLU A 95 54.19 -45.13 -16.62
CA GLU A 95 54.01 -43.83 -16.05
C GLU A 95 53.94 -43.88 -14.50
N HIS A 96 54.40 -42.82 -13.84
CA HIS A 96 54.08 -42.61 -12.45
C HIS A 96 52.67 -42.02 -12.36
N LEU A 97 51.86 -42.46 -11.36
CA LEU A 97 50.49 -42.05 -11.21
C LEU A 97 50.26 -41.33 -9.87
N LEU A 98 49.34 -40.35 -9.90
CA LEU A 98 48.74 -39.79 -8.72
C LEU A 98 47.24 -39.98 -8.82
N ILE A 99 46.64 -40.75 -7.92
CA ILE A 99 45.20 -41.04 -7.90
C ILE A 99 44.53 -40.26 -6.74
N THR A 100 43.65 -39.33 -7.07
CA THR A 100 42.92 -38.49 -6.10
C THR A 100 41.44 -38.35 -6.51
N PRO A 101 40.53 -37.96 -5.64
CA PRO A 101 40.56 -37.89 -4.18
C PRO A 101 40.02 -39.20 -3.54
N LEU A 102 40.83 -40.13 -3.17
CA LEU A 102 40.41 -41.41 -2.57
C LEU A 102 39.76 -41.19 -1.18
N SER A 103 40.34 -40.33 -0.35
CA SER A 103 39.86 -40.09 1.00
C SER A 103 38.44 -39.53 1.00
N GLU A 104 38.11 -38.67 0.09
CA GLU A 104 36.80 -38.01 0.03
C GLU A 104 35.69 -38.97 -0.41
N LEU A 105 36.01 -40.00 -1.22
CA LEU A 105 35.11 -41.11 -1.52
C LEU A 105 35.04 -42.10 -0.34
N ALA A 106 36.18 -42.47 0.24
CA ALA A 106 36.27 -43.44 1.34
C ALA A 106 35.59 -43.00 2.61
N ARG A 107 35.23 -41.68 2.78
CA ARG A 107 34.42 -41.20 3.86
C ARG A 107 33.05 -41.86 3.90
N PHE A 108 32.52 -42.23 2.78
CA PHE A 108 31.15 -42.74 2.65
C PHE A 108 31.05 -44.27 2.74
N TYR A 109 32.17 -44.97 2.86
CA TYR A 109 32.17 -46.42 2.98
C TYR A 109 31.90 -46.88 4.41
N ASP A 110 30.97 -47.81 4.56
CA ASP A 110 30.59 -48.53 5.76
C ASP A 110 30.05 -47.71 6.95
N ASN A 111 28.83 -48.01 7.33
CA ASN A 111 28.12 -47.39 8.45
C ASN A 111 28.21 -48.13 9.76
N SER A 112 28.53 -49.46 9.74
CA SER A 112 28.51 -50.29 10.93
C SER A 112 29.91 -50.62 11.46
N GLU A 113 30.87 -50.87 10.54
CA GLU A 113 32.26 -51.20 10.90
C GLU A 113 33.28 -50.51 9.97
N PRO A 114 33.36 -49.13 10.01
CA PRO A 114 34.15 -48.36 9.05
C PRO A 114 35.62 -48.74 8.96
N ARG A 115 36.19 -49.28 10.01
CA ARG A 115 37.60 -49.68 10.02
C ARG A 115 37.87 -50.94 9.21
N LEU A 116 36.94 -51.90 9.23
CA LEU A 116 37.16 -53.20 8.58
C LEU A 116 37.12 -53.05 7.05
N GLU A 117 36.11 -52.38 6.52
CA GLU A 117 35.92 -52.20 5.08
C GLU A 117 37.03 -51.31 4.48
N PHE A 118 37.35 -50.21 5.12
CA PHE A 118 38.48 -49.35 4.74
C PHE A 118 39.82 -50.09 4.80
N ASN A 119 40.09 -50.87 5.85
CA ASN A 119 41.29 -51.66 5.97
C ASN A 119 41.42 -52.76 4.90
N ALA A 120 40.31 -53.40 4.52
CA ALA A 120 40.28 -54.38 3.46
C ALA A 120 40.61 -53.73 2.10
N LEU A 121 39.99 -52.60 1.79
CA LEU A 121 40.28 -51.82 0.60
C LEU A 121 41.75 -51.42 0.50
N ILE A 122 42.32 -50.87 1.59
CA ILE A 122 43.72 -50.46 1.64
C ILE A 122 44.65 -51.67 1.47
N GLY A 123 44.32 -52.81 2.09
CA GLY A 123 45.05 -54.07 1.95
C GLY A 123 45.07 -54.54 0.49
N THR A 124 43.97 -54.55 -0.16
CA THR A 124 43.79 -54.95 -1.54
C THR A 124 44.53 -54.02 -2.52
N ILE A 125 44.36 -52.68 -2.36
CA ILE A 125 45.06 -51.69 -3.21
C ILE A 125 46.58 -51.84 -3.08
N ARG A 126 47.09 -52.06 -1.92
CA ARG A 126 48.55 -52.27 -1.67
C ARG A 126 49.05 -53.56 -2.26
N SER A 127 48.25 -54.58 -2.43
CA SER A 127 48.60 -55.88 -3.00
C SER A 127 48.50 -55.91 -4.52
N ILE A 128 48.16 -54.82 -5.17
CA ILE A 128 48.15 -54.75 -6.64
C ILE A 128 49.59 -54.83 -7.12
N GLU A 129 49.87 -55.85 -8.00
CA GLU A 129 51.18 -56.03 -8.55
C GLU A 129 51.34 -55.17 -9.84
N ALA A 130 52.58 -54.74 -10.09
CA ALA A 130 52.87 -54.09 -11.35
C ALA A 130 52.80 -55.11 -12.49
N THR A 131 52.44 -54.68 -13.65
CA THR A 131 52.55 -55.53 -14.88
C THR A 131 54.01 -55.65 -15.24
N SER A 132 54.58 -56.79 -15.01
CA SER A 132 55.99 -56.94 -15.17
C SER A 132 56.34 -58.07 -16.07
N ASP A 133 56.86 -57.81 -17.25
CA ASP A 133 57.81 -58.65 -17.82
C ASP A 133 58.99 -57.83 -18.46
N GLY A 134 59.87 -57.32 -17.60
CA GLY A 134 61.07 -56.64 -18.06
C GLY A 134 61.03 -55.12 -17.67
N VAL A 135 61.50 -54.94 -16.59
CA VAL A 135 61.35 -53.67 -15.95
C VAL A 135 62.48 -52.70 -16.21
N GLU A 136 62.34 -51.95 -17.26
CA GLU A 136 63.10 -50.71 -17.41
C GLU A 136 62.49 -49.54 -16.59
N PHE A 137 61.16 -49.55 -16.42
CA PHE A 137 60.46 -48.49 -15.68
C PHE A 137 59.93 -48.94 -14.33
N ARG A 138 60.35 -48.28 -13.24
CA ARG A 138 59.93 -48.52 -11.86
C ARG A 138 58.75 -47.69 -11.52
N GLN A 139 57.53 -48.11 -11.92
CA GLN A 139 56.31 -47.44 -11.66
C GLN A 139 56.11 -47.15 -10.16
N ARG A 140 55.59 -45.95 -9.84
CA ARG A 140 55.06 -45.57 -8.50
C ARG A 140 53.69 -44.95 -8.69
N VAL A 141 52.77 -45.42 -7.83
CA VAL A 141 51.39 -44.98 -7.79
C VAL A 141 51.14 -44.35 -6.42
N TYR A 142 51.04 -43.04 -6.37
CA TYR A 142 50.83 -42.30 -5.18
C TYR A 142 49.32 -42.10 -4.98
N ILE A 143 48.82 -42.52 -3.78
CA ILE A 143 47.43 -42.37 -3.39
C ILE A 143 47.38 -41.61 -2.07
N PRO A 144 47.13 -40.30 -2.07
CA PRO A 144 46.94 -39.51 -0.86
C PRO A 144 45.64 -39.89 -0.15
N ILE A 145 45.74 -39.98 1.16
CA ILE A 145 44.62 -40.14 2.10
C ILE A 145 44.69 -39.00 3.11
N ILE A 146 43.67 -38.17 3.08
CA ILE A 146 43.65 -36.90 3.78
C ILE A 146 42.63 -36.99 4.94
N GLY A 147 43.07 -36.72 6.17
CA GLY A 147 42.24 -36.83 7.38
C GLY A 147 41.92 -38.29 7.67
N LEU A 148 40.63 -38.58 7.90
CA LEU A 148 40.15 -39.94 8.24
C LEU A 148 40.86 -40.56 9.42
N GLU A 149 41.14 -39.74 10.48
CA GLU A 149 41.97 -40.15 11.60
C GLU A 149 41.44 -41.43 12.27
N SER A 150 40.15 -41.54 12.47
CA SER A 150 39.49 -42.71 13.06
C SER A 150 39.65 -43.98 12.21
N LYS A 151 39.70 -43.87 10.86
CA LYS A 151 39.88 -44.99 9.93
C LYS A 151 41.36 -45.36 9.74
N THR A 152 42.27 -44.42 9.90
CA THR A 152 43.70 -44.57 9.65
C THR A 152 44.53 -44.81 10.90
N GLU A 153 43.94 -44.80 12.11
CA GLU A 153 44.63 -44.97 13.41
C GLU A 153 45.61 -46.17 13.38
N ARG A 154 45.17 -47.32 12.90
CA ARG A 154 46.02 -48.52 12.82
C ARG A 154 47.28 -48.29 11.93
N PHE A 155 47.20 -47.53 10.89
CA PHE A 155 48.32 -47.24 9.98
C PHE A 155 49.25 -46.15 10.56
N ARG A 156 48.77 -45.37 11.47
CA ARG A 156 49.51 -44.31 12.14
C ARG A 156 50.30 -44.86 13.36
N GLU A 157 49.79 -45.90 13.99
CA GLU A 157 50.42 -46.51 15.17
C GLU A 157 51.39 -47.63 14.84
N GLN A 158 51.24 -48.30 13.71
CA GLN A 158 52.06 -49.45 13.32
C GLN A 158 52.89 -49.14 12.09
N SER A 159 54.17 -49.54 12.12
CA SER A 159 55.03 -49.52 10.92
C SER A 159 54.46 -50.45 9.85
N GLN A 160 54.05 -49.90 8.73
CA GLN A 160 53.54 -50.66 7.58
C GLN A 160 54.36 -50.34 6.33
N SER A 161 54.75 -51.38 5.54
CA SER A 161 55.49 -51.17 4.31
C SER A 161 54.62 -50.37 3.29
N PHE A 162 55.23 -49.39 2.63
CA PHE A 162 54.60 -48.57 1.55
C PHE A 162 53.51 -47.60 2.03
N ILE A 163 53.44 -47.33 3.35
CA ILE A 163 52.60 -46.28 3.95
C ILE A 163 53.51 -45.24 4.59
N TYR A 164 53.32 -44.01 4.17
CA TYR A 164 54.08 -42.83 4.63
C TYR A 164 53.13 -41.85 5.30
N TYR A 165 53.45 -41.41 6.51
CA TYR A 165 52.63 -40.50 7.27
C TYR A 165 53.35 -39.15 7.39
N PHE A 166 52.71 -38.11 6.82
CA PHE A 166 53.14 -36.73 6.99
C PHE A 166 52.33 -36.09 8.10
N HIS A 167 52.97 -35.67 9.18
CA HIS A 167 52.34 -35.02 10.31
C HIS A 167 52.89 -33.61 10.46
N ASN A 168 52.07 -32.59 10.17
CA ASN A 168 52.43 -31.21 10.39
C ASN A 168 52.01 -30.80 11.81
N ARG A 169 52.96 -30.29 12.60
CA ARG A 169 52.70 -29.83 13.97
C ARG A 169 51.86 -28.57 14.01
N ASP A 170 51.97 -27.69 12.99
CA ASP A 170 51.22 -26.45 12.86
C ASP A 170 49.87 -26.67 12.17
N ARG A 171 48.97 -27.37 12.85
CA ARG A 171 47.64 -27.67 12.32
C ARG A 171 46.80 -26.40 12.19
N GLN A 172 46.80 -25.75 11.01
CA GLN A 172 45.79 -24.79 10.62
C GLN A 172 44.81 -25.43 9.63
N LEU A 173 43.56 -25.62 10.09
CA LEU A 173 42.49 -26.08 9.21
C LEU A 173 42.09 -24.93 8.28
N ASN A 174 42.57 -24.97 7.03
CA ASN A 174 42.33 -23.88 6.09
C ASN A 174 41.02 -24.03 5.32
N TYR A 175 40.34 -25.15 5.48
CA TYR A 175 39.10 -25.46 4.79
C TYR A 175 37.94 -25.55 5.74
N ARG A 176 36.77 -25.07 5.32
CA ARG A 176 35.53 -25.11 6.05
C ARG A 176 34.46 -25.82 5.22
N LEU A 177 33.88 -26.85 5.80
CA LEU A 177 32.77 -27.59 5.21
C LEU A 177 31.46 -27.07 5.78
N ILE A 178 30.54 -26.70 4.93
CA ILE A 178 29.18 -26.28 5.28
C ILE A 178 28.20 -27.34 4.78
N LEU A 179 27.50 -27.96 5.69
CA LEU A 179 26.46 -28.96 5.41
C LEU A 179 25.09 -28.30 5.49
N THR A 180 24.30 -28.40 4.44
CA THR A 180 22.95 -27.83 4.34
C THR A 180 21.88 -28.90 4.27
N ASN A 181 20.67 -28.59 4.77
CA ASN A 181 19.50 -29.47 4.69
C ASN A 181 18.96 -29.48 3.24
N GLY A 182 19.36 -30.45 2.43
CA GLY A 182 18.90 -30.59 1.04
C GLY A 182 19.72 -29.77 0.04
N THR A 183 19.09 -29.04 -0.85
CA THR A 183 19.77 -28.27 -1.87
C THR A 183 20.52 -27.09 -1.29
N THR A 184 21.66 -26.79 -1.86
CA THR A 184 22.49 -25.62 -1.57
C THR A 184 21.74 -24.34 -1.97
N TYR A 185 20.80 -23.90 -1.23
CA TYR A 185 20.02 -22.65 -1.32
C TYR A 185 20.31 -21.75 -2.56
N GLY A 186 20.32 -22.34 -3.78
CA GLY A 186 20.41 -21.62 -5.04
C GLY A 186 21.61 -20.69 -5.25
N VAL A 187 22.61 -20.70 -4.38
CA VAL A 187 23.83 -19.92 -4.58
C VAL A 187 24.54 -20.42 -5.82
N GLN A 188 24.31 -19.75 -6.93
CA GLN A 188 24.77 -20.19 -8.26
C GLN A 188 26.19 -19.72 -8.60
N ASN A 189 26.73 -18.77 -7.84
CA ASN A 189 28.04 -18.21 -8.14
C ASN A 189 29.12 -18.90 -7.32
N VAL A 190 29.86 -19.75 -7.97
CA VAL A 190 31.14 -20.27 -7.48
C VAL A 190 32.13 -19.10 -7.48
N ASN A 191 32.60 -18.71 -6.34
CA ASN A 191 33.59 -17.66 -6.23
C ASN A 191 34.92 -18.19 -5.68
N ARG A 192 35.89 -17.31 -5.46
CA ARG A 192 37.23 -17.69 -4.98
C ARG A 192 37.22 -18.31 -3.58
N HIS A 193 36.18 -18.16 -2.82
CA HIS A 193 36.14 -18.47 -1.39
C HIS A 193 35.29 -19.69 -1.04
N TYR A 194 34.39 -20.12 -1.95
CA TYR A 194 33.58 -21.32 -1.73
C TYR A 194 33.21 -22.04 -3.02
N ASN A 195 33.00 -23.35 -2.93
CA ASN A 195 32.43 -24.21 -3.97
C ASN A 195 31.14 -24.84 -3.50
N ILE A 196 30.22 -25.09 -4.42
CA ILE A 196 28.96 -25.79 -4.13
C ILE A 196 29.04 -27.20 -4.70
N ALA A 197 28.76 -28.18 -3.85
CA ALA A 197 28.83 -29.61 -4.20
C ALA A 197 27.51 -30.31 -3.78
N PRO A 198 26.43 -30.23 -4.56
CA PRO A 198 25.16 -30.82 -4.23
C PRO A 198 25.10 -32.34 -4.38
N THR A 199 25.99 -32.93 -5.18
CA THR A 199 26.06 -34.36 -5.45
C THR A 199 27.41 -34.97 -5.07
N VAL A 200 27.47 -36.32 -4.94
CA VAL A 200 28.74 -37.03 -4.65
C VAL A 200 29.77 -36.78 -5.72
N THR A 201 29.37 -36.78 -6.98
CA THR A 201 30.29 -36.52 -8.12
C THR A 201 30.89 -35.11 -8.03
N GLU A 202 30.09 -34.11 -7.73
CA GLU A 202 30.54 -32.73 -7.58
C GLU A 202 31.36 -32.55 -6.28
N TRP A 203 31.03 -33.27 -5.22
CA TRP A 203 31.86 -33.36 -4.03
C TRP A 203 33.25 -33.83 -4.36
N LEU A 204 33.40 -34.97 -5.09
CA LEU A 204 34.68 -35.48 -5.49
C LEU A 204 35.43 -34.51 -6.45
N ARG A 205 34.71 -33.86 -7.32
CA ARG A 205 35.26 -32.84 -8.24
C ARG A 205 35.83 -31.65 -7.49
N CYS A 206 35.21 -31.21 -6.42
CA CYS A 206 35.75 -30.12 -5.59
C CYS A 206 37.14 -30.41 -5.05
N TRP A 207 37.45 -31.68 -4.75
CA TRP A 207 38.74 -32.10 -4.20
C TRP A 207 39.75 -32.53 -5.25
N ARG A 208 39.43 -32.33 -6.51
CA ARG A 208 40.33 -32.61 -7.61
C ARG A 208 41.52 -31.65 -7.60
N TYR A 209 42.74 -32.21 -7.57
CA TYR A 209 43.94 -31.40 -7.71
C TYR A 209 44.22 -31.12 -9.22
N PRO A 210 44.64 -29.94 -9.61
CA PRO A 210 44.89 -28.69 -8.86
C PRO A 210 43.71 -27.73 -8.88
N GLU A 211 42.50 -28.20 -9.11
CA GLU A 211 41.32 -27.34 -9.38
C GLU A 211 40.71 -26.75 -8.15
N LEU A 212 40.97 -27.29 -6.96
CA LEU A 212 40.43 -26.75 -5.70
C LEU A 212 41.06 -25.41 -5.37
N LYS A 213 40.25 -24.35 -5.48
CA LYS A 213 40.65 -22.97 -5.21
C LYS A 213 39.91 -22.33 -4.05
N ALA A 214 38.78 -22.89 -3.63
CA ALA A 214 37.92 -22.35 -2.60
C ALA A 214 38.27 -22.93 -1.24
N ASN A 215 38.24 -22.06 -0.21
CA ASN A 215 38.47 -22.46 1.17
C ASN A 215 37.19 -22.93 1.88
N ILE A 216 36.02 -22.70 1.31
CA ILE A 216 34.72 -23.08 1.83
C ILE A 216 34.04 -24.00 0.80
N ILE A 217 33.54 -25.13 1.27
CA ILE A 217 32.82 -26.09 0.46
C ILE A 217 31.41 -26.25 1.07
N CYS A 218 30.40 -25.96 0.29
CA CYS A 218 29.00 -26.14 0.66
C CYS A 218 28.48 -27.42 0.02
N THR A 219 27.95 -28.32 0.81
CA THR A 219 27.40 -29.58 0.32
C THR A 219 26.08 -29.93 1.02
N SER A 220 25.32 -30.85 0.40
CA SER A 220 24.06 -31.30 1.00
C SER A 220 24.32 -32.21 2.19
N LEU A 221 23.58 -31.96 3.28
CA LEU A 221 23.56 -32.87 4.43
C LEU A 221 23.11 -34.28 4.03
N ALA A 222 22.28 -34.42 2.99
CA ALA A 222 21.81 -35.71 2.48
C ALA A 222 22.95 -36.61 2.00
N ILE A 223 24.05 -36.06 1.45
CA ILE A 223 25.24 -36.81 1.10
C ILE A 223 25.82 -37.58 2.28
N PHE A 224 25.74 -36.99 3.47
CA PHE A 224 26.26 -37.52 4.74
C PHE A 224 25.20 -38.23 5.60
N ALA A 225 23.90 -38.19 5.20
CA ALA A 225 22.78 -38.65 6.04
C ALA A 225 22.89 -40.14 6.43
N ASN A 226 23.38 -41.00 5.51
CA ASN A 226 23.50 -42.43 5.73
C ASN A 226 24.90 -42.86 6.20
N ALA A 227 25.81 -41.93 6.40
CA ALA A 227 27.20 -42.17 6.72
C ALA A 227 27.63 -41.32 7.91
N GLY A 228 27.03 -41.55 9.08
CA GLY A 228 27.37 -40.82 10.29
C GLY A 228 28.84 -40.76 10.66
N HIS A 229 29.64 -41.74 10.18
CA HIS A 229 31.07 -41.79 10.28
C HIS A 229 31.80 -40.98 9.21
N ALA A 230 31.09 -40.47 8.20
CA ALA A 230 31.68 -39.71 7.09
C ALA A 230 31.97 -38.26 7.45
N GLN A 231 31.53 -37.81 8.62
CA GLN A 231 31.76 -36.43 9.06
C GLN A 231 33.27 -36.12 9.04
N PRO A 232 33.64 -34.89 8.64
CA PRO A 232 35.03 -34.46 8.71
C PRO A 232 35.56 -34.55 10.14
N ASP A 233 36.72 -35.18 10.28
CA ASP A 233 37.35 -35.37 11.60
C ASP A 233 38.51 -34.38 11.83
N ASN A 234 39.61 -34.59 11.21
CA ASN A 234 40.83 -33.80 11.38
C ASN A 234 41.27 -33.01 10.13
N ALA A 235 40.54 -33.13 8.98
CA ALA A 235 40.94 -32.50 7.75
C ALA A 235 40.41 -31.06 7.59
N PHE A 236 39.26 -30.76 8.14
CA PHE A 236 38.61 -29.45 8.04
C PHE A 236 37.61 -29.19 9.18
N SER A 237 37.32 -27.93 9.42
CA SER A 237 36.19 -27.53 10.28
C SER A 237 34.86 -27.69 9.50
N TYR A 238 33.80 -28.02 10.21
CA TYR A 238 32.48 -28.08 9.58
C TYR A 238 31.39 -27.37 10.37
N TYR A 239 30.34 -26.99 9.67
CA TYR A 239 29.17 -26.31 10.21
C TYR A 239 27.91 -26.88 9.59
N ILE A 240 26.90 -27.19 10.40
CA ILE A 240 25.61 -27.70 9.93
C ILE A 240 24.61 -26.54 9.90
N CYS A 241 24.01 -26.28 8.73
CA CYS A 241 22.99 -25.26 8.55
C CYS A 241 21.61 -25.92 8.48
N SER A 242 20.69 -25.48 9.31
CA SER A 242 19.32 -25.98 9.35
C SER A 242 18.40 -25.28 8.35
N ASN A 243 18.74 -24.05 7.93
CA ASN A 243 17.95 -23.21 7.06
C ASN A 243 18.86 -22.20 6.31
N ALA A 244 18.26 -21.44 5.38
CA ALA A 244 18.99 -20.43 4.60
C ALA A 244 19.55 -19.28 5.44
N TYR A 245 18.91 -18.91 6.55
CA TYR A 245 19.42 -17.90 7.46
C TYR A 245 20.74 -18.35 8.11
N ASP A 246 20.78 -19.55 8.67
CA ASP A 246 22.00 -20.11 9.27
C ASP A 246 23.12 -20.15 8.22
N PHE A 247 22.77 -20.50 6.96
CA PHE A 247 23.74 -20.54 5.86
C PHE A 247 24.34 -19.17 5.58
N LEU A 248 23.50 -18.15 5.39
CA LEU A 248 23.96 -16.82 5.05
C LEU A 248 24.62 -16.08 6.24
N HIS A 249 23.95 -16.09 7.38
CA HIS A 249 24.36 -15.31 8.54
C HIS A 249 25.47 -15.98 9.35
N ASP A 250 25.27 -17.26 9.75
CA ASP A 250 26.15 -17.93 10.69
C ASP A 250 27.30 -18.66 10.01
N ALA A 251 27.01 -19.37 8.90
CA ALA A 251 28.02 -20.14 8.19
C ALA A 251 28.88 -19.26 7.29
N LEU A 252 28.30 -18.45 6.42
CA LEU A 252 29.03 -17.57 5.49
C LEU A 252 29.41 -16.23 6.12
N LYS A 253 28.81 -15.85 7.24
CA LYS A 253 29.05 -14.57 7.94
C LYS A 253 28.86 -13.36 7.03
N ILE A 254 27.83 -13.38 6.21
CA ILE A 254 27.48 -12.29 5.34
C ILE A 254 26.97 -11.12 6.18
N LYS A 255 27.36 -9.90 5.82
CA LYS A 255 26.92 -8.69 6.51
C LYS A 255 25.41 -8.45 6.27
N MET A 256 24.60 -8.85 7.22
CA MET A 256 23.15 -8.77 7.26
C MET A 256 22.68 -7.91 8.43
N PRO A 257 21.43 -7.42 8.40
CA PRO A 257 20.81 -6.81 9.56
C PRO A 257 20.79 -7.75 10.77
N GLN A 258 20.95 -7.19 11.96
CA GLN A 258 20.83 -7.94 13.20
C GLN A 258 19.34 -8.29 13.45
N CYS A 259 18.90 -9.40 12.92
CA CYS A 259 17.56 -9.92 13.14
C CYS A 259 17.61 -11.36 13.68
N LYS A 260 16.61 -11.73 14.47
CA LYS A 260 16.43 -13.12 14.89
C LYS A 260 15.71 -13.88 13.78
N TYR A 261 16.18 -15.09 13.48
CA TYR A 261 15.49 -16.01 12.60
C TYR A 261 14.07 -16.30 13.11
N ARG A 262 13.11 -16.33 12.18
CA ARG A 262 11.73 -16.76 12.43
C ARG A 262 11.39 -17.84 11.41
N GLU A 263 10.76 -18.91 11.85
CA GLU A 263 10.40 -20.03 10.97
C GLU A 263 9.48 -19.59 9.80
N GLY A 264 8.59 -18.64 10.04
CA GLY A 264 7.74 -18.05 9.01
C GLY A 264 8.47 -17.27 7.91
N ASP A 265 9.74 -16.91 8.12
CA ASP A 265 10.55 -16.14 7.16
C ASP A 265 11.42 -17.06 6.26
N SER A 266 11.37 -18.39 6.44
CA SER A 266 12.26 -19.36 5.77
C SER A 266 12.27 -19.15 4.24
N GLN A 267 11.11 -19.06 3.62
CA GLN A 267 10.98 -18.85 2.18
C GLN A 267 11.65 -17.57 1.67
N TYR A 268 11.64 -16.51 2.47
CA TYR A 268 12.24 -15.23 2.09
C TYR A 268 13.78 -15.30 2.19
N TRP A 269 14.30 -16.01 3.19
CA TRP A 269 15.73 -16.27 3.31
C TRP A 269 16.25 -17.14 2.16
N GLU A 270 15.49 -18.16 1.76
CA GLU A 270 15.80 -19.00 0.61
C GLU A 270 15.82 -18.17 -0.68
N GLN A 271 14.80 -17.33 -0.89
CA GLN A 271 14.76 -16.43 -2.04
C GLN A 271 15.94 -15.46 -2.03
N LEU A 272 16.26 -14.85 -0.90
CA LEU A 272 17.41 -13.94 -0.79
C LEU A 272 18.71 -14.66 -1.14
N ALA A 273 18.91 -15.89 -0.65
CA ALA A 273 20.09 -16.69 -0.95
C ALA A 273 20.27 -16.96 -2.46
N THR A 274 19.15 -17.06 -3.21
CA THR A 274 19.20 -17.26 -4.67
C THR A 274 19.51 -15.99 -5.46
N GLU A 275 19.17 -14.81 -4.92
CA GLU A 275 19.27 -13.52 -5.63
C GLU A 275 20.61 -12.80 -5.41
N ILE A 276 21.33 -13.12 -4.33
CA ILE A 276 22.51 -12.34 -3.93
C ILE A 276 23.82 -12.89 -4.50
N ASP A 277 24.75 -11.98 -4.77
CA ASP A 277 26.17 -12.28 -4.97
C ASP A 277 26.87 -12.27 -3.61
N ILE A 278 27.19 -13.43 -3.09
CA ILE A 278 27.72 -13.62 -1.73
C ILE A 278 29.06 -12.89 -1.53
N GLU A 279 29.89 -12.78 -2.56
CA GLU A 279 31.24 -12.17 -2.43
C GLU A 279 31.21 -10.69 -2.06
N ASN A 280 30.27 -9.97 -2.67
CA ASN A 280 30.20 -8.51 -2.57
C ASN A 280 28.90 -8.04 -1.93
N PHE A 281 28.21 -8.91 -1.22
CA PHE A 281 26.94 -8.57 -0.63
C PHE A 281 27.10 -7.61 0.56
N ASP A 282 26.44 -6.46 0.41
CA ASP A 282 26.17 -5.52 1.49
C ASP A 282 24.67 -5.23 1.45
N PHE A 283 23.97 -5.55 2.54
CA PHE A 283 22.52 -5.47 2.60
C PHE A 283 22.01 -4.05 2.32
N ASP A 284 22.69 -3.04 2.85
CA ASP A 284 22.29 -1.65 2.65
C ASP A 284 22.40 -1.23 1.17
N ARG A 285 23.48 -1.62 0.52
CA ARG A 285 23.68 -1.36 -0.92
C ARG A 285 22.69 -2.14 -1.78
N TYR A 286 22.35 -3.36 -1.38
CA TYR A 286 21.36 -4.17 -2.08
C TYR A 286 19.99 -3.51 -2.03
N ILE A 287 19.54 -3.06 -0.85
CA ILE A 287 18.27 -2.34 -0.66
C ILE A 287 18.30 -1.00 -1.42
N ALA A 288 19.37 -0.24 -1.30
CA ALA A 288 19.50 1.05 -1.98
C ALA A 288 19.39 0.91 -3.51
N LYS A 289 20.07 -0.09 -4.08
CA LYS A 289 20.02 -0.38 -5.52
C LYS A 289 18.64 -0.88 -5.97
N ARG A 290 18.02 -1.78 -5.19
CA ARG A 290 16.74 -2.42 -5.55
C ARG A 290 15.58 -1.42 -5.53
N TYR A 291 15.56 -0.52 -4.55
CA TYR A 291 14.44 0.43 -4.34
C TYR A 291 14.79 1.89 -4.63
N GLY A 292 16.01 2.19 -5.07
CA GLY A 292 16.44 3.56 -5.36
C GLY A 292 16.52 4.47 -4.12
N ILE A 293 16.75 3.88 -2.93
CA ILE A 293 16.75 4.60 -1.65
C ILE A 293 18.05 4.39 -0.90
N PHE A 294 18.51 5.45 -0.20
CA PHE A 294 19.69 5.40 0.67
C PHE A 294 19.32 5.59 2.15
N GLU A 295 18.14 6.12 2.44
CA GLU A 295 17.67 6.40 3.79
C GLU A 295 16.14 6.36 3.88
N LEU A 296 15.61 5.70 4.91
CA LEU A 296 14.18 5.61 5.24
C LEU A 296 13.89 6.23 6.62
N ALA A 297 14.55 7.37 6.92
CA ALA A 297 14.42 8.02 8.23
C ALA A 297 12.99 8.49 8.54
N GLU A 298 12.24 8.90 7.51
CA GLU A 298 10.88 9.38 7.66
C GLU A 298 9.85 8.25 7.46
N TYR A 299 8.92 8.13 8.40
CA TYR A 299 7.87 7.11 8.32
C TYR A 299 6.95 7.28 7.11
N SER A 300 6.75 8.51 6.61
CA SER A 300 6.00 8.76 5.38
C SER A 300 6.64 8.08 4.18
N ARG A 301 7.97 8.16 4.03
CA ARG A 301 8.71 7.48 2.96
C ARG A 301 8.63 5.97 3.08
N PHE A 302 8.62 5.44 4.30
CA PHE A 302 8.42 4.01 4.52
C PHE A 302 7.05 3.55 4.00
N TYR A 303 5.98 4.27 4.32
CA TYR A 303 4.63 3.92 3.86
C TYR A 303 4.52 3.97 2.33
N HIS A 304 5.08 5.00 1.69
CA HIS A 304 5.13 5.06 0.23
C HIS A 304 5.83 3.83 -0.36
N LEU A 305 7.03 3.53 0.12
CA LEU A 305 7.80 2.39 -0.37
C LEU A 305 7.07 1.06 -0.13
N TRP A 306 6.45 0.90 1.04
CA TRP A 306 5.71 -0.31 1.40
C TRP A 306 4.52 -0.56 0.45
N PHE A 307 3.73 0.46 0.17
CA PHE A 307 2.55 0.34 -0.68
C PHE A 307 2.87 0.31 -2.18
N ASP A 308 4.00 0.86 -2.62
CA ASP A 308 4.44 0.82 -4.02
C ASP A 308 4.95 -0.56 -4.42
N ASN A 309 5.44 -1.36 -3.47
CA ASN A 309 5.96 -2.69 -3.75
C ASN A 309 4.91 -3.78 -3.56
N GLY A 310 4.69 -4.58 -4.62
CA GLY A 310 3.60 -5.57 -4.66
C GLY A 310 3.91 -6.90 -3.96
N GLY A 311 5.18 -7.30 -3.83
CA GLY A 311 5.60 -8.61 -3.35
C GLY A 311 5.81 -8.72 -1.84
N SER A 312 5.44 -9.84 -1.23
CA SER A 312 5.70 -10.08 0.19
C SER A 312 7.20 -10.16 0.50
N PHE A 313 8.00 -10.67 -0.43
CA PHE A 313 9.45 -10.69 -0.29
C PHE A 313 10.06 -9.28 -0.24
N ASP A 314 9.63 -8.38 -1.12
CA ASP A 314 10.08 -6.98 -1.10
C ASP A 314 9.73 -6.29 0.21
N ARG A 315 8.51 -6.48 0.68
CA ARG A 315 8.06 -5.93 1.97
C ARG A 315 8.80 -6.52 3.15
N TRP A 316 9.13 -7.80 3.11
CA TRP A 316 9.98 -8.42 4.11
C TRP A 316 11.38 -7.79 4.13
N LEU A 317 12.01 -7.57 2.96
CA LEU A 317 13.30 -6.89 2.85
C LEU A 317 13.25 -5.47 3.41
N ILE A 318 12.22 -4.68 3.03
CA ILE A 318 12.00 -3.32 3.53
C ILE A 318 11.80 -3.34 5.05
N SER A 319 11.03 -4.30 5.56
CA SER A 319 10.82 -4.49 7.00
C SER A 319 12.12 -4.76 7.74
N MET A 320 12.97 -5.65 7.24
CA MET A 320 14.27 -5.95 7.83
C MET A 320 15.16 -4.72 7.87
N TYR A 321 15.27 -4.02 6.74
CA TYR A 321 16.08 -2.82 6.63
C TYR A 321 15.63 -1.72 7.60
N TYR A 322 14.30 -1.47 7.66
CA TYR A 322 13.74 -0.44 8.52
C TYR A 322 13.93 -0.78 10.01
N ARG A 323 13.69 -2.01 10.40
CA ARG A 323 13.84 -2.47 11.79
C ARG A 323 15.29 -2.45 12.27
N ASP A 324 16.24 -2.80 11.42
CA ASP A 324 17.66 -2.77 11.77
C ASP A 324 18.15 -1.35 12.08
N ARG A 325 17.73 -0.38 11.25
CA ARG A 325 18.15 1.01 11.37
C ARG A 325 17.41 1.83 12.41
N PHE A 326 16.13 1.53 12.59
CA PHE A 326 15.22 2.30 13.46
C PHE A 326 14.68 1.45 14.61
N CYS A 327 15.37 0.38 14.94
CA CYS A 327 15.01 -0.55 16.02
C CYS A 327 14.62 0.21 17.30
N GLU A 328 13.52 -0.22 17.91
CA GLU A 328 12.94 0.34 19.14
C GLU A 328 12.38 1.77 19.04
N LYS A 329 12.49 2.42 17.86
CA LYS A 329 11.97 3.77 17.64
C LYS A 329 10.80 3.74 16.66
N GLY A 330 9.69 4.40 17.04
CA GLY A 330 8.53 4.59 16.19
C GLY A 330 7.51 3.44 16.19
N TYR A 331 6.34 3.79 15.70
CA TYR A 331 5.17 2.90 15.65
C TYR A 331 5.34 1.75 14.66
N ILE A 332 5.87 2.06 13.46
CA ILE A 332 6.09 1.07 12.40
C ILE A 332 6.97 -0.07 12.87
N CYS A 333 8.07 0.22 13.58
CA CYS A 333 8.96 -0.83 14.09
C CYS A 333 8.23 -1.79 15.03
N ARG A 334 7.34 -1.26 15.89
CA ARG A 334 6.52 -2.06 16.81
C ARG A 334 5.51 -2.90 16.04
N VAL A 335 4.84 -2.34 15.03
CA VAL A 335 3.92 -3.06 14.15
C VAL A 335 4.65 -4.20 13.43
N LEU A 336 5.76 -3.89 12.75
CA LEU A 336 6.55 -4.88 12.01
C LEU A 336 7.08 -6.01 12.91
N SER A 337 7.33 -5.71 14.18
CA SER A 337 7.81 -6.73 15.14
C SER A 337 6.76 -7.80 15.47
N THR A 338 5.46 -7.50 15.28
CA THR A 338 4.36 -8.44 15.49
C THR A 338 3.96 -9.21 14.24
N MET A 339 4.50 -8.84 13.07
CA MET A 339 4.10 -9.42 11.79
C MET A 339 4.89 -10.68 11.45
N ASN A 340 4.18 -11.69 10.95
CA ASN A 340 4.73 -12.89 10.32
C ASN A 340 4.28 -13.01 8.86
N ASP A 341 3.33 -12.18 8.43
CA ASP A 341 2.80 -12.10 7.08
C ASP A 341 2.94 -10.66 6.58
N PHE A 342 3.69 -10.46 5.50
CA PHE A 342 4.04 -9.15 4.93
C PHE A 342 3.10 -8.74 3.79
N THR A 343 1.86 -9.23 3.81
CA THR A 343 0.81 -8.79 2.89
C THR A 343 0.28 -7.40 3.26
N THR A 344 -0.18 -6.64 2.26
CA THR A 344 -0.74 -5.30 2.48
C THR A 344 -1.96 -5.31 3.41
N PRO A 345 -2.94 -6.22 3.25
CA PRO A 345 -4.10 -6.26 4.15
C PRO A 345 -3.69 -6.49 5.62
N ARG A 346 -2.78 -7.42 5.86
CA ARG A 346 -2.31 -7.72 7.21
C ARG A 346 -1.54 -6.56 7.83
N PHE A 347 -0.68 -5.92 7.06
CA PHE A 347 0.04 -4.73 7.51
C PHE A 347 -0.92 -3.60 7.89
N LEU A 348 -1.88 -3.27 7.02
CA LEU A 348 -2.85 -2.21 7.27
C LEU A 348 -3.71 -2.50 8.51
N GLU A 349 -4.12 -3.76 8.69
CA GLU A 349 -4.82 -4.20 9.90
C GLU A 349 -3.97 -3.94 11.15
N GLN A 350 -2.70 -4.33 11.14
CA GLN A 350 -1.80 -4.10 12.28
C GLN A 350 -1.55 -2.60 12.51
N VAL A 351 -1.32 -1.81 11.47
CA VAL A 351 -1.19 -0.35 11.59
C VAL A 351 -2.44 0.26 12.19
N SER A 352 -3.63 -0.21 11.81
CA SER A 352 -4.89 0.31 12.34
C SER A 352 -5.11 -0.04 13.83
N LEU A 353 -4.84 -1.29 14.22
CA LEU A 353 -5.31 -1.85 15.49
C LEU A 353 -4.26 -1.93 16.60
N TYR A 354 -2.98 -2.05 16.26
CA TYR A 354 -1.92 -2.23 17.26
C TYR A 354 -1.81 -1.05 18.23
N ILE A 355 -2.16 0.16 17.81
CA ILE A 355 -2.13 1.37 18.63
C ILE A 355 -2.92 1.22 19.94
N PHE A 356 -4.03 0.48 19.92
CA PHE A 356 -4.88 0.27 21.08
C PHE A 356 -4.27 -0.68 22.14
N THR A 357 -3.16 -1.33 21.84
CA THR A 357 -2.44 -2.20 22.78
C THR A 357 -1.37 -1.46 23.57
N LEU A 358 -1.02 -0.24 23.17
CA LEU A 358 0.10 0.52 23.73
C LEU A 358 -0.25 1.33 24.99
N GLY A 359 -1.53 1.36 25.37
CA GLY A 359 -1.98 2.12 26.54
C GLY A 359 -1.64 3.62 26.42
N LYS A 360 -0.95 4.16 27.41
CA LYS A 360 -0.61 5.62 27.43
C LYS A 360 0.41 6.01 26.36
N GLU A 361 1.30 5.12 25.97
CA GLU A 361 2.30 5.36 24.92
C GLU A 361 1.66 5.56 23.54
N ALA A 362 0.41 5.13 23.34
CA ALA A 362 -0.31 5.30 22.08
C ALA A 362 -0.32 6.75 21.59
N LEU A 363 -0.40 7.70 22.52
CA LEU A 363 -0.49 9.13 22.20
C LEU A 363 0.75 9.68 21.50
N ASP A 364 1.90 9.03 21.65
CA ASP A 364 3.16 9.43 21.03
C ASP A 364 3.27 8.99 19.56
N TYR A 365 2.38 8.09 19.12
CA TYR A 365 2.45 7.45 17.80
C TYR A 365 1.24 7.71 16.89
N LEU A 366 0.33 8.60 17.29
CA LEU A 366 -0.91 8.85 16.55
C LEU A 366 -0.66 9.39 15.14
N ASP A 367 0.30 10.31 14.99
CA ASP A 367 0.62 10.92 13.69
C ASP A 367 1.23 9.90 12.73
N GLU A 368 2.12 9.04 13.22
CA GLU A 368 2.74 7.99 12.43
C GLU A 368 1.70 6.98 11.93
N ARG A 369 0.77 6.56 12.81
CA ARG A 369 -0.38 5.70 12.44
C ARG A 369 -1.29 6.38 11.42
N LYS A 370 -1.65 7.64 11.67
CA LYS A 370 -2.53 8.43 10.81
C LYS A 370 -1.98 8.53 9.40
N THR A 371 -0.69 8.87 9.26
CA THR A 371 -0.02 8.94 7.97
C THR A 371 -0.13 7.62 7.19
N GLY A 372 0.07 6.47 7.85
CA GLY A 372 -0.04 5.17 7.19
C GLY A 372 -1.46 4.84 6.73
N MET A 373 -2.46 5.18 7.55
CA MET A 373 -3.86 4.95 7.22
C MET A 373 -4.34 5.87 6.07
N GLU A 374 -3.94 7.13 6.08
CA GLU A 374 -4.27 8.10 5.02
C GLU A 374 -3.58 7.73 3.70
N GLU A 375 -2.33 7.24 3.75
CA GLU A 375 -1.61 6.81 2.56
C GLU A 375 -2.26 5.59 1.91
N ALA A 376 -2.71 4.62 2.71
CA ALA A 376 -3.47 3.48 2.22
C ALA A 376 -4.80 3.93 1.57
N SER A 377 -5.52 4.82 2.23
CA SER A 377 -6.80 5.36 1.74
C SER A 377 -6.64 6.10 0.40
N ARG A 378 -5.61 6.94 0.25
CA ARG A 378 -5.31 7.65 -1.02
C ARG A 378 -5.07 6.68 -2.19
N ARG A 379 -4.58 5.47 -1.92
CA ARG A 379 -4.35 4.40 -2.91
C ARG A 379 -5.55 3.48 -3.11
N GLY A 380 -6.66 3.75 -2.44
CA GLY A 380 -7.85 2.90 -2.50
C GLY A 380 -7.71 1.56 -1.76
N ILE A 381 -6.72 1.45 -0.86
CA ILE A 381 -6.52 0.26 -0.03
C ILE A 381 -7.36 0.41 1.24
N ALA A 382 -8.34 -0.47 1.42
CA ALA A 382 -9.27 -0.43 2.53
C ALA A 382 -9.01 -1.54 3.56
N LEU A 383 -9.38 -1.30 4.80
CA LEU A 383 -9.45 -2.33 5.84
C LEU A 383 -10.53 -3.35 5.52
N SER A 384 -10.30 -4.61 5.90
CA SER A 384 -11.34 -5.63 5.83
C SER A 384 -12.54 -5.27 6.71
N PRO A 385 -13.77 -5.71 6.36
CA PRO A 385 -14.96 -5.44 7.19
C PRO A 385 -14.80 -5.89 8.64
N ALA A 386 -14.11 -7.02 8.87
CA ALA A 386 -13.81 -7.50 10.23
C ALA A 386 -12.89 -6.53 10.99
N ALA A 387 -11.82 -6.06 10.37
CA ALA A 387 -10.90 -5.10 10.97
C ALA A 387 -11.58 -3.75 11.24
N GLN A 388 -12.47 -3.31 10.35
CA GLN A 388 -13.27 -2.10 10.57
C GLN A 388 -14.20 -2.23 11.78
N SER A 389 -14.85 -3.37 11.97
CA SER A 389 -15.69 -3.63 13.13
C SER A 389 -14.90 -3.62 14.44
N ILE A 390 -13.71 -4.22 14.44
CA ILE A 390 -12.82 -4.19 15.60
C ILE A 390 -12.34 -2.75 15.88
N LEU A 391 -12.02 -1.98 14.84
CA LEU A 391 -11.62 -0.56 14.99
C LEU A 391 -12.73 0.25 15.66
N ALA A 392 -13.98 0.11 15.20
CA ALA A 392 -15.13 0.77 15.82
C ALA A 392 -15.26 0.42 17.30
N GLU A 393 -15.22 -0.87 17.64
CA GLU A 393 -15.29 -1.35 19.01
C GLU A 393 -14.18 -0.75 19.89
N ARG A 394 -12.96 -0.69 19.38
CA ARG A 394 -11.81 -0.12 20.11
C ARG A 394 -11.98 1.37 20.35
N LEU A 395 -12.41 2.14 19.34
CA LEU A 395 -12.67 3.57 19.47
C LEU A 395 -13.78 3.85 20.50
N CYS A 396 -14.89 3.10 20.46
CA CYS A 396 -15.95 3.21 21.46
C CYS A 396 -15.45 2.89 22.88
N LYS A 397 -14.64 1.83 23.05
CA LYS A 397 -14.06 1.50 24.37
C LYS A 397 -13.11 2.59 24.89
N VAL A 398 -12.37 3.27 24.02
CA VAL A 398 -11.57 4.43 24.44
C VAL A 398 -12.47 5.58 24.87
N ALA A 399 -13.55 5.85 24.11
CA ALA A 399 -14.51 6.90 24.46
C ALA A 399 -15.20 6.63 25.81
N GLU A 400 -15.60 5.39 26.09
CA GLU A 400 -16.20 4.98 27.36
C GLU A 400 -15.25 5.10 28.55
N ARG A 401 -13.98 4.71 28.36
CA ARG A 401 -12.97 4.68 29.41
C ARG A 401 -12.34 6.05 29.67
N ASP A 402 -11.94 6.75 28.63
CA ASP A 402 -11.07 7.93 28.67
C ASP A 402 -11.77 9.21 28.17
N GLY A 403 -13.04 9.11 27.75
CA GLY A 403 -13.86 10.19 27.21
C GLY A 403 -13.69 10.42 25.70
N TYR A 404 -14.69 11.04 25.09
CA TYR A 404 -14.77 11.30 23.65
C TYR A 404 -13.60 12.14 23.15
N THR A 405 -13.20 13.18 23.84
CA THR A 405 -12.05 14.03 23.46
C THR A 405 -10.76 13.24 23.30
N THR A 406 -10.52 12.25 24.17
CA THR A 406 -9.38 11.36 24.04
C THR A 406 -9.53 10.43 22.85
N ALA A 407 -10.71 9.83 22.66
CA ALA A 407 -10.99 8.92 21.56
C ALA A 407 -10.83 9.59 20.19
N LEU A 408 -11.23 10.86 20.04
CA LEU A 408 -11.12 11.62 18.81
C LEU A 408 -9.68 11.78 18.32
N ARG A 409 -8.69 11.75 19.22
CA ARG A 409 -7.28 11.79 18.84
C ARG A 409 -6.84 10.58 18.04
N PHE A 410 -7.55 9.44 18.18
CA PHE A 410 -7.25 8.19 17.46
C PHE A 410 -7.88 8.13 16.06
N PHE A 411 -8.67 9.12 15.65
CA PHE A 411 -9.29 9.15 14.32
C PHE A 411 -8.28 9.52 13.23
N THR A 412 -8.36 8.81 12.09
CA THR A 412 -7.41 8.97 10.98
C THR A 412 -8.04 9.53 9.71
N GLN A 413 -9.36 9.69 9.66
CA GLN A 413 -10.14 10.08 8.46
C GLN A 413 -10.11 9.05 7.32
N ALA A 414 -9.39 7.95 7.47
CA ALA A 414 -9.10 7.02 6.39
C ALA A 414 -10.19 5.98 6.16
N THR A 415 -11.07 5.74 7.15
CA THR A 415 -12.04 4.65 7.08
C THR A 415 -13.48 5.13 7.18
N ASP A 416 -14.39 4.43 6.49
CA ASP A 416 -15.82 4.76 6.56
C ASP A 416 -16.41 4.49 7.95
N VAL A 417 -15.82 3.57 8.71
CA VAL A 417 -16.27 3.32 10.08
C VAL A 417 -15.94 4.49 11.01
N GLU A 418 -14.80 5.15 10.83
CA GLU A 418 -14.47 6.39 11.56
C GLU A 418 -15.42 7.52 11.17
N LYS A 419 -15.71 7.67 9.87
CA LYS A 419 -16.68 8.68 9.39
C LYS A 419 -18.08 8.46 9.96
N ARG A 420 -18.53 7.19 10.05
CA ARG A 420 -19.81 6.87 10.69
C ARG A 420 -19.83 7.26 12.16
N LEU A 421 -18.80 6.91 12.91
CA LEU A 421 -18.69 7.30 14.32
C LEU A 421 -18.66 8.82 14.50
N VAL A 422 -17.98 9.56 13.60
CA VAL A 422 -17.99 11.04 13.62
C VAL A 422 -19.42 11.56 13.47
N ILE A 423 -20.21 11.03 12.52
CA ILE A 423 -21.62 11.44 12.34
C ILE A 423 -22.46 11.11 13.58
N GLU A 424 -22.36 9.90 14.10
CA GLU A 424 -23.11 9.44 15.28
C GLU A 424 -22.78 10.28 16.53
N TRP A 425 -21.50 10.55 16.77
CA TRP A 425 -21.06 11.34 17.93
C TRP A 425 -21.36 12.84 17.78
N TYR A 426 -21.35 13.36 16.55
CA TYR A 426 -21.81 14.71 16.27
C TYR A 426 -23.32 14.87 16.55
N ASN A 427 -24.16 13.97 16.06
CA ASN A 427 -25.58 13.97 16.29
C ASN A 427 -25.96 13.78 17.77
N SER A 428 -25.12 13.05 18.52
CA SER A 428 -25.30 12.86 19.97
C SER A 428 -24.70 14.01 20.80
N GLY A 429 -24.16 15.05 20.17
CA GLY A 429 -23.62 16.23 20.85
C GLY A 429 -22.25 16.04 21.50
N HIS A 430 -21.54 14.97 21.18
CA HIS A 430 -20.18 14.67 21.69
C HIS A 430 -19.06 15.31 20.85
N ILE A 431 -19.36 15.78 19.65
CA ILE A 431 -18.47 16.49 18.75
C ILE A 431 -19.06 17.86 18.42
N ALA A 432 -18.29 18.92 18.57
CA ALA A 432 -18.70 20.26 18.15
C ALA A 432 -18.51 20.42 16.62
N GLN A 433 -19.31 21.32 16.01
CA GLN A 433 -19.21 21.58 14.56
C GLN A 433 -17.80 22.02 14.12
N SER A 434 -17.09 22.79 14.96
CA SER A 434 -15.69 23.20 14.68
C SER A 434 -14.71 22.03 14.60
N GLU A 435 -14.95 20.94 15.31
CA GLU A 435 -14.12 19.75 15.33
C GLU A 435 -14.31 18.92 14.06
N LEU A 436 -15.49 18.98 13.40
CA LEU A 436 -15.73 18.31 12.12
C LEU A 436 -14.73 18.72 11.05
N LYS A 437 -14.27 19.99 11.08
CA LYS A 437 -13.28 20.49 10.13
C LYS A 437 -11.97 19.67 10.14
N THR A 438 -11.62 19.13 11.30
CA THR A 438 -10.43 18.28 11.46
C THR A 438 -10.74 16.80 11.30
N LEU A 439 -11.91 16.35 11.76
CA LEU A 439 -12.27 14.93 11.81
C LEU A 439 -12.87 14.42 10.51
N TYR A 440 -13.70 15.23 9.86
CA TYR A 440 -14.32 14.89 8.57
C TYR A 440 -14.56 16.20 7.78
N PRO A 441 -13.49 16.76 7.15
CA PRO A 441 -13.54 18.06 6.47
C PRO A 441 -14.66 18.16 5.44
N ASP A 442 -14.88 17.13 4.62
CA ASP A 442 -15.92 17.16 3.58
C ASP A 442 -17.32 17.28 4.16
N LEU A 443 -17.60 16.60 5.28
CA LEU A 443 -18.86 16.77 6.00
C LEU A 443 -19.00 18.18 6.57
N PHE A 444 -17.92 18.73 7.16
CA PHE A 444 -17.92 20.10 7.65
C PHE A 444 -18.30 21.09 6.56
N TYR A 445 -17.66 20.99 5.39
CA TYR A 445 -17.96 21.89 4.27
C TYR A 445 -19.34 21.64 3.66
N TYR A 446 -19.82 20.41 3.59
CA TYR A 446 -21.19 20.10 3.20
C TYR A 446 -22.20 20.81 4.10
N LEU A 447 -21.97 20.86 5.41
CA LEU A 447 -22.84 21.52 6.37
C LEU A 447 -22.71 23.05 6.39
N CYS A 448 -21.67 23.64 5.81
CA CYS A 448 -21.52 25.09 5.71
C CYS A 448 -22.69 25.70 4.93
N ASN A 449 -23.04 26.92 5.30
CA ASN A 449 -24.10 27.67 4.64
C ASN A 449 -23.52 28.43 3.45
N THR A 450 -24.27 28.41 2.35
CA THR A 450 -24.05 29.26 1.19
C THR A 450 -25.31 30.11 1.00
N GLN A 451 -25.10 31.40 0.77
CA GLN A 451 -26.21 32.26 0.44
C GLN A 451 -26.66 31.99 -0.99
N LEU A 452 -27.83 31.38 -1.13
CA LEU A 452 -28.37 30.94 -2.42
C LEU A 452 -29.21 32.00 -3.12
N SER A 453 -29.99 32.74 -2.37
CA SER A 453 -30.84 33.85 -2.90
C SER A 453 -31.20 34.83 -1.80
N ALA A 454 -31.00 36.12 -2.09
CA ALA A 454 -31.48 37.18 -1.19
C ALA A 454 -32.97 37.49 -1.39
N GLU A 455 -33.53 37.11 -2.55
CA GLU A 455 -34.92 37.30 -2.82
C GLU A 455 -35.80 36.35 -2.02
N LEU A 456 -35.21 35.17 -1.68
CA LEU A 456 -35.88 34.15 -0.87
C LEU A 456 -35.03 33.78 0.35
N PRO A 457 -35.01 34.61 1.40
CA PRO A 457 -34.20 34.38 2.61
C PRO A 457 -34.51 33.06 3.31
N TRP A 458 -35.72 32.54 3.15
CA TRP A 458 -36.15 31.26 3.70
C TRP A 458 -35.39 30.07 3.05
N LEU A 459 -34.95 30.23 1.78
CA LEU A 459 -34.35 29.11 1.02
C LEU A 459 -33.05 28.64 1.65
N THR A 460 -32.13 29.55 2.00
CA THR A 460 -30.87 29.19 2.69
C THR A 460 -31.15 28.43 3.97
N ARG A 461 -32.08 28.90 4.79
CA ARG A 461 -32.49 28.26 6.05
C ARG A 461 -33.16 26.90 5.79
N TYR A 462 -33.98 26.77 4.74
CA TYR A 462 -34.60 25.49 4.35
C TYR A 462 -33.56 24.46 4.02
N ILE A 463 -32.59 24.80 3.16
CA ILE A 463 -31.50 23.88 2.77
C ILE A 463 -30.62 23.49 3.97
N GLU A 464 -30.37 24.41 4.90
CA GLU A 464 -29.69 24.11 6.16
C GLU A 464 -30.47 23.07 6.98
N GLU A 465 -31.75 23.30 7.24
CA GLU A 465 -32.62 22.39 7.99
C GLU A 465 -32.73 21.02 7.30
N TYR A 466 -32.80 21.00 5.96
CA TYR A 466 -32.76 19.77 5.15
C TYR A 466 -31.47 18.98 5.39
N LYS A 467 -30.29 19.62 5.28
CA LYS A 467 -29.01 18.97 5.52
C LYS A 467 -28.90 18.38 6.93
N TYR A 468 -29.33 19.11 7.94
CA TYR A 468 -29.32 18.60 9.32
C TYR A 468 -30.31 17.45 9.54
N ALA A 469 -31.53 17.51 8.99
CA ALA A 469 -32.46 16.38 9.05
C ALA A 469 -31.94 15.13 8.35
N LYS A 470 -31.34 15.31 7.17
CA LYS A 470 -30.66 14.23 6.42
C LYS A 470 -29.51 13.63 7.25
N LEU A 471 -28.68 14.48 7.90
CA LEU A 471 -27.56 14.05 8.72
C LEU A 471 -27.98 13.36 10.03
N ALA A 472 -29.05 13.84 10.66
CA ALA A 472 -29.59 13.21 11.86
C ALA A 472 -30.30 11.87 11.55
N GLY A 473 -30.76 11.69 10.31
CA GLY A 473 -31.62 10.57 9.93
C GLY A 473 -33.03 10.66 10.52
N GLU A 474 -33.47 11.89 10.88
CA GLU A 474 -34.74 12.17 11.55
C GLU A 474 -35.49 13.27 10.84
N TYR A 475 -36.80 13.12 10.75
CA TYR A 475 -37.69 14.14 10.20
C TYR A 475 -38.11 15.09 11.33
N SER A 476 -37.40 16.23 11.45
CA SER A 476 -37.62 17.16 12.53
C SER A 476 -38.93 18.01 12.34
N ASP A 477 -39.46 18.52 13.44
CA ASP A 477 -40.63 19.44 13.42
C ASP A 477 -40.28 20.73 12.67
N GLU A 478 -39.06 21.22 12.72
CA GLU A 478 -38.60 22.41 12.02
C GLU A 478 -38.77 22.28 10.50
N ILE A 479 -38.22 21.22 9.91
CA ILE A 479 -38.35 21.00 8.45
C ILE A 479 -39.80 20.71 8.06
N SER A 480 -40.54 19.97 8.90
CA SER A 480 -41.97 19.69 8.69
C SER A 480 -42.78 20.95 8.62
N ASN A 481 -42.61 21.84 9.61
CA ASN A 481 -43.31 23.12 9.67
C ASN A 481 -42.92 24.04 8.51
N ARG A 482 -41.63 24.07 8.16
CA ARG A 482 -41.12 24.92 7.08
C ARG A 482 -41.68 24.52 5.75
N ILE A 483 -41.65 23.23 5.38
CA ILE A 483 -42.21 22.78 4.09
C ILE A 483 -43.73 23.00 4.05
N SER A 484 -44.44 22.89 5.16
CA SER A 484 -45.86 23.11 5.21
C SER A 484 -46.26 24.60 4.98
N VAL A 485 -45.33 25.53 5.26
CA VAL A 485 -45.50 26.97 4.98
C VAL A 485 -45.07 27.28 3.54
N VAL A 486 -43.89 26.83 3.13
CA VAL A 486 -43.30 27.14 1.82
C VAL A 486 -44.16 26.54 0.70
N ASN A 487 -44.62 25.31 0.88
CA ASN A 487 -45.49 24.57 -0.04
C ASN A 487 -46.91 24.38 0.56
N ALA A 488 -47.49 25.45 1.12
CA ALA A 488 -48.83 25.39 1.73
C ALA A 488 -49.93 25.09 0.71
N SER A 489 -49.73 25.51 -0.52
CA SER A 489 -50.67 25.32 -1.64
C SER A 489 -49.94 25.41 -2.98
N GLU A 490 -50.66 25.07 -4.05
CA GLU A 490 -50.22 25.26 -5.46
C GLU A 490 -49.80 26.71 -5.69
N THR A 491 -50.53 27.71 -5.19
CA THR A 491 -50.19 29.12 -5.36
C THR A 491 -48.89 29.48 -4.66
N THR A 492 -48.70 29.11 -3.42
CA THR A 492 -47.47 29.42 -2.66
C THR A 492 -46.24 28.73 -3.28
N PHE A 493 -46.42 27.53 -3.83
CA PHE A 493 -45.35 26.86 -4.56
C PHE A 493 -44.95 27.66 -5.82
N TYR A 494 -45.92 28.05 -6.70
CA TYR A 494 -45.58 28.75 -7.91
C TYR A 494 -45.09 30.18 -7.65
N ASP A 495 -45.47 30.83 -6.54
CA ASP A 495 -44.95 32.15 -6.14
C ASP A 495 -43.42 32.16 -6.00
N TRP A 496 -42.81 31.12 -5.44
CA TRP A 496 -41.36 31.06 -5.37
C TRP A 496 -40.72 30.33 -6.55
N TYR A 497 -41.33 29.26 -7.09
CA TYR A 497 -40.78 28.46 -8.17
C TYR A 497 -40.56 29.28 -9.43
N ASN A 498 -41.52 30.14 -9.81
CA ASN A 498 -41.44 30.98 -10.99
C ASN A 498 -40.46 32.15 -10.86
N GLN A 499 -39.86 32.36 -9.72
CA GLN A 499 -38.76 33.34 -9.59
C GLN A 499 -37.43 32.85 -10.12
N PHE A 500 -37.28 31.54 -10.34
CA PHE A 500 -36.09 30.91 -10.95
C PHE A 500 -36.38 30.60 -12.43
N SER A 501 -35.29 30.51 -13.21
CA SER A 501 -35.32 30.12 -14.61
C SER A 501 -34.80 28.70 -14.79
N THR A 502 -35.09 28.04 -15.90
CA THR A 502 -34.51 26.72 -16.23
C THR A 502 -33.03 26.83 -16.57
N VAL A 503 -32.31 25.73 -16.47
CA VAL A 503 -30.88 25.63 -16.89
C VAL A 503 -30.70 26.13 -18.33
N LYS A 504 -31.58 25.72 -19.25
CA LYS A 504 -31.54 26.16 -20.63
C LYS A 504 -31.65 27.67 -20.77
N THR A 505 -32.58 28.31 -20.04
CA THR A 505 -32.76 29.76 -20.08
C THR A 505 -31.53 30.52 -19.59
N LEU A 506 -30.94 30.07 -18.45
CA LEU A 506 -29.76 30.71 -17.84
C LEU A 506 -28.51 30.53 -18.67
N MET A 507 -28.37 29.39 -19.32
CA MET A 507 -27.19 29.05 -20.14
C MET A 507 -27.32 29.37 -21.60
N SER A 508 -28.50 29.81 -22.07
CA SER A 508 -28.73 30.20 -23.47
C SER A 508 -27.82 31.37 -23.86
N GLY A 509 -27.05 31.21 -24.93
CA GLY A 509 -26.12 32.22 -25.41
C GLY A 509 -24.77 32.32 -24.68
N ARG A 510 -24.49 31.43 -23.71
CA ARG A 510 -23.19 31.34 -23.03
C ARG A 510 -22.17 30.64 -23.93
N THR A 511 -21.62 31.32 -24.90
CA THR A 511 -20.60 30.82 -25.84
C THR A 511 -19.20 30.79 -25.23
N ASP A 512 -19.04 31.38 -24.04
CA ASP A 512 -17.83 31.41 -23.28
C ASP A 512 -17.55 30.09 -22.50
N ILE A 513 -18.58 29.25 -22.33
CA ILE A 513 -18.46 27.96 -21.65
C ILE A 513 -18.07 26.88 -22.65
N ASN A 514 -16.91 26.23 -22.39
CA ASN A 514 -16.36 25.20 -23.25
C ASN A 514 -16.96 23.83 -22.97
N VAL A 515 -17.20 23.52 -21.68
CA VAL A 515 -17.61 22.20 -21.20
C VAL A 515 -18.80 22.35 -20.26
N PHE A 516 -19.84 21.57 -20.50
CA PHE A 516 -20.95 21.37 -19.56
C PHE A 516 -20.80 19.99 -18.92
N PHE A 517 -20.74 19.97 -17.62
CA PHE A 517 -20.64 18.73 -16.85
C PHE A 517 -21.96 18.47 -16.12
N TRP A 518 -22.65 17.42 -16.54
CA TRP A 518 -23.94 17.06 -15.99
C TRP A 518 -23.78 16.03 -14.87
N ILE A 519 -24.17 16.37 -13.65
CA ILE A 519 -24.30 15.49 -12.51
C ILE A 519 -25.77 15.26 -12.23
N ASP A 520 -26.25 14.04 -12.45
CA ASP A 520 -27.63 13.62 -12.23
C ASP A 520 -27.98 13.64 -10.73
N GLY A 521 -29.05 14.33 -10.36
CA GLY A 521 -29.52 14.42 -8.99
C GLY A 521 -28.77 15.40 -8.09
N LEU A 522 -27.97 16.33 -8.62
CA LEU A 522 -27.21 17.29 -7.83
C LEU A 522 -28.10 18.44 -7.33
N GLY A 523 -28.42 18.46 -6.04
CA GLY A 523 -29.18 19.52 -5.38
C GLY A 523 -28.33 20.70 -4.90
N LEU A 524 -29.02 21.75 -4.41
CA LEU A 524 -28.35 22.95 -3.85
C LEU A 524 -27.58 22.67 -2.57
N ASP A 525 -27.89 21.61 -1.84
CA ASP A 525 -27.21 21.20 -0.63
C ASP A 525 -25.72 20.87 -0.82
N TRP A 526 -25.30 20.54 -2.04
CA TRP A 526 -23.92 20.22 -2.40
C TRP A 526 -23.02 21.42 -2.70
N VAL A 527 -23.60 22.61 -2.91
CA VAL A 527 -22.86 23.82 -3.32
C VAL A 527 -21.67 24.14 -2.40
N PRO A 528 -21.78 24.14 -1.06
CA PRO A 528 -20.67 24.48 -0.19
C PRO A 528 -19.49 23.51 -0.30
N LEU A 529 -19.78 22.22 -0.43
CA LEU A 529 -18.74 21.20 -0.63
C LEU A 529 -18.02 21.42 -1.97
N ILE A 530 -18.76 21.66 -3.05
CA ILE A 530 -18.18 21.89 -4.37
C ILE A 530 -17.32 23.16 -4.38
N GLN A 531 -17.78 24.24 -3.76
CA GLN A 531 -17.01 25.47 -3.59
C GLN A 531 -15.66 25.20 -2.89
N GLN A 532 -15.66 24.39 -1.85
CA GLN A 532 -14.44 24.03 -1.14
C GLN A 532 -13.51 23.16 -2.00
N VAL A 533 -14.04 22.17 -2.72
CA VAL A 533 -13.22 21.32 -3.61
C VAL A 533 -12.54 22.17 -4.68
N VAL A 534 -13.24 23.11 -5.29
CA VAL A 534 -12.65 24.03 -6.28
C VAL A 534 -11.60 24.93 -5.63
N LYS A 535 -11.87 25.43 -4.43
CA LYS A 535 -10.92 26.26 -3.67
C LYS A 535 -9.60 25.54 -3.36
N GLU A 536 -9.66 24.26 -3.03
CA GLU A 536 -8.47 23.43 -2.82
C GLU A 536 -7.60 23.30 -4.09
N ARG A 537 -8.20 23.50 -5.26
CA ARG A 537 -7.55 23.42 -6.56
C ARG A 537 -7.17 24.82 -7.14
N GLU A 538 -7.27 25.90 -6.33
CA GLU A 538 -6.84 27.25 -6.77
C GLU A 538 -5.35 27.31 -7.14
N ASN A 539 -4.51 26.57 -6.43
CA ASN A 539 -3.08 26.46 -6.77
C ASN A 539 -2.81 25.72 -8.09
N ASP A 540 -3.75 24.89 -8.53
CA ASP A 540 -3.71 24.20 -9.82
C ASP A 540 -4.31 25.08 -10.94
N GLY A 541 -4.81 26.27 -10.62
CA GLY A 541 -5.34 27.25 -11.55
C GLY A 541 -6.84 27.08 -11.82
N TYR A 542 -7.64 26.58 -10.88
CA TYR A 542 -9.09 26.53 -10.99
C TYR A 542 -9.76 27.54 -10.06
N TYR A 543 -10.67 28.32 -10.58
CA TYR A 543 -11.37 29.37 -9.85
C TYR A 543 -12.87 29.27 -10.03
N LEU A 544 -13.59 29.37 -8.93
CA LEU A 544 -15.05 29.47 -8.93
C LEU A 544 -15.46 30.88 -9.33
N ASN A 545 -16.22 31.03 -10.39
CA ASN A 545 -16.65 32.35 -10.90
C ASN A 545 -18.12 32.66 -10.70
N GLU A 546 -19.01 31.69 -10.88
CA GLU A 546 -20.46 31.90 -10.75
C GLU A 546 -21.11 30.71 -10.02
N VAL A 547 -22.13 31.03 -9.21
CA VAL A 547 -23.09 30.05 -8.66
C VAL A 547 -24.47 30.62 -8.91
N LEU A 548 -25.23 29.97 -9.81
CA LEU A 548 -26.58 30.33 -10.14
C LEU A 548 -27.56 29.26 -9.64
N VAL A 549 -28.78 29.65 -9.37
CA VAL A 549 -29.87 28.74 -9.01
C VAL A 549 -30.87 28.66 -10.17
N ALA A 550 -31.12 27.45 -10.61
CA ALA A 550 -32.13 27.16 -11.61
C ALA A 550 -33.25 26.30 -11.04
N HIS A 551 -34.41 26.25 -11.69
CA HIS A 551 -35.42 25.25 -11.35
C HIS A 551 -35.46 24.11 -12.38
N ALA A 552 -35.68 22.89 -11.89
CA ALA A 552 -36.03 21.74 -12.71
C ALA A 552 -37.51 21.77 -13.10
N LYS A 553 -37.85 21.33 -14.32
CA LYS A 553 -39.25 21.18 -14.76
C LYS A 553 -39.93 20.03 -14.01
N LEU A 554 -41.23 20.19 -13.77
CA LEU A 554 -42.06 19.21 -13.07
C LEU A 554 -42.64 18.14 -14.02
N PRO A 555 -42.73 16.88 -13.54
CA PRO A 555 -42.11 16.32 -12.36
C PRO A 555 -40.58 16.43 -12.44
N THR A 556 -39.90 16.57 -11.32
CA THR A 556 -38.43 16.69 -11.25
C THR A 556 -37.74 15.36 -11.56
N ARG A 557 -37.83 14.94 -12.81
CA ARG A 557 -37.31 13.70 -13.35
C ARG A 557 -36.36 13.99 -14.51
N THR A 558 -35.43 13.07 -14.73
CA THR A 558 -34.45 13.16 -15.82
C THR A 558 -35.15 13.30 -17.17
N GLU A 559 -36.23 12.56 -17.45
CA GLU A 559 -36.94 12.59 -18.75
C GLU A 559 -37.51 13.97 -19.07
N ASN A 560 -37.91 14.73 -18.05
CA ASN A 560 -38.48 16.07 -18.24
C ASN A 560 -37.40 17.17 -18.45
N ASN A 561 -36.16 16.93 -17.98
CA ASN A 561 -35.11 17.95 -17.91
C ASN A 561 -33.91 17.68 -18.84
N LYS A 562 -33.70 16.45 -19.23
CA LYS A 562 -32.55 16.02 -20.04
C LYS A 562 -32.43 16.74 -21.37
N GLU A 563 -33.56 17.03 -22.05
CA GLU A 563 -33.55 17.74 -23.34
C GLU A 563 -32.97 19.15 -23.21
N ASP A 564 -33.28 19.86 -22.10
CA ASP A 564 -32.78 21.20 -21.86
C ASP A 564 -31.25 21.21 -21.65
N ILE A 565 -30.71 20.17 -21.04
CA ILE A 565 -29.26 20.01 -20.85
C ILE A 565 -28.57 19.57 -22.13
N GLN A 566 -29.16 18.64 -22.88
CA GLN A 566 -28.61 18.14 -24.13
C GLN A 566 -28.57 19.20 -25.27
N GLN A 567 -29.36 20.26 -25.12
CA GLN A 567 -29.38 21.38 -26.08
C GLN A 567 -28.44 22.52 -25.72
N LEU A 568 -27.63 22.38 -24.64
CA LEU A 568 -26.60 23.36 -24.28
C LEU A 568 -25.50 23.36 -25.33
N GLY A 569 -24.96 24.55 -25.63
CA GLY A 569 -23.80 24.69 -26.52
C GLY A 569 -22.53 24.15 -25.84
N GLY A 570 -21.49 23.79 -26.60
CA GLY A 570 -20.25 23.28 -26.08
C GLY A 570 -20.21 21.75 -25.99
N VAL A 571 -19.17 21.22 -25.29
CA VAL A 571 -19.02 19.79 -25.07
C VAL A 571 -19.83 19.38 -23.84
N LEU A 572 -20.79 18.49 -23.99
CA LEU A 572 -21.52 17.91 -22.87
C LEU A 572 -20.82 16.64 -22.40
N LEU A 573 -20.42 16.63 -21.12
CA LEU A 573 -19.91 15.44 -20.44
C LEU A 573 -21.07 14.80 -19.69
N GLU A 574 -21.39 13.58 -20.08
CA GLU A 574 -22.46 12.83 -19.44
C GLU A 574 -21.96 12.14 -18.16
N LYS A 575 -22.76 12.30 -17.09
CA LYS A 575 -22.84 11.42 -15.91
C LYS A 575 -21.52 10.87 -15.34
N ILE A 576 -20.68 11.71 -14.76
CA ILE A 576 -19.66 11.24 -13.84
C ILE A 576 -20.15 11.52 -12.41
N GLY A 577 -20.25 10.48 -11.56
CA GLY A 577 -20.72 10.62 -10.19
C GLY A 577 -22.24 10.68 -10.08
N ASP A 578 -22.90 9.70 -10.63
CA ASP A 578 -24.36 9.53 -10.64
C ASP A 578 -24.91 9.40 -9.21
N LEU A 579 -25.31 10.51 -8.63
CA LEU A 579 -25.94 10.56 -7.30
C LEU A 579 -27.31 9.89 -7.34
N ASP A 580 -28.01 9.97 -8.48
CA ASP A 580 -29.33 9.37 -8.65
C ASP A 580 -29.30 7.85 -8.53
N SER A 581 -28.38 7.19 -9.25
CA SER A 581 -28.27 5.73 -9.15
C SER A 581 -27.79 5.26 -7.76
N LEU A 582 -26.94 6.04 -7.09
CA LEU A 582 -26.53 5.77 -5.72
C LEU A 582 -27.71 5.92 -4.74
N ALA A 583 -28.53 6.94 -4.89
CA ALA A 583 -29.65 7.22 -4.00
C ALA A 583 -30.75 6.16 -4.08
N HIS A 584 -30.98 5.58 -5.26
CA HIS A 584 -31.96 4.50 -5.45
C HIS A 584 -31.53 3.15 -4.89
N GLN A 585 -30.26 2.99 -4.47
CA GLN A 585 -29.79 1.84 -3.71
C GLN A 585 -30.14 2.03 -2.24
N SER A 586 -30.90 1.12 -1.65
CA SER A 586 -31.19 1.16 -0.20
C SER A 586 -29.89 0.97 0.60
N ARG A 587 -29.31 2.07 1.07
CA ARG A 587 -28.07 2.12 1.86
C ARG A 587 -28.39 2.51 3.29
N LYS A 588 -27.91 1.70 4.25
CA LYS A 588 -28.14 1.97 5.68
C LYS A 588 -27.58 3.33 6.08
N TYR A 589 -28.33 3.99 6.97
CA TYR A 589 -27.86 5.20 7.65
C TYR A 589 -26.59 4.91 8.48
N PRO A 590 -25.59 5.80 8.52
CA PRO A 590 -25.43 7.02 7.72
C PRO A 590 -24.60 6.81 6.43
N GLN A 591 -24.45 5.55 5.93
CA GLN A 591 -23.58 5.24 4.81
C GLN A 591 -23.91 6.01 3.53
N TYR A 592 -25.19 6.27 3.26
CA TYR A 592 -25.57 7.05 2.08
C TYR A 592 -25.00 8.48 2.08
N ILE A 593 -24.81 9.09 3.26
CA ILE A 593 -24.21 10.43 3.36
C ILE A 593 -22.72 10.36 3.03
N ILE A 594 -22.03 9.35 3.55
CA ILE A 594 -20.58 9.14 3.32
C ILE A 594 -20.30 8.90 1.84
N ASP A 595 -21.10 8.02 1.22
CA ASP A 595 -20.92 7.65 -0.20
C ASP A 595 -21.24 8.84 -1.12
N ASP A 596 -22.31 9.58 -0.85
CA ASP A 596 -22.71 10.74 -1.64
C ASP A 596 -21.64 11.85 -1.57
N ILE A 597 -21.12 12.16 -0.39
CA ILE A 597 -20.02 13.13 -0.20
C ILE A 597 -18.78 12.68 -1.01
N ALA A 598 -18.40 11.41 -0.89
CA ALA A 598 -17.26 10.87 -1.62
C ALA A 598 -17.47 10.91 -3.16
N SER A 599 -18.68 10.61 -3.61
CA SER A 599 -19.05 10.63 -5.03
C SER A 599 -18.98 12.04 -5.62
N VAL A 600 -19.55 13.03 -4.94
CA VAL A 600 -19.51 14.44 -5.39
C VAL A 600 -18.06 14.93 -5.47
N ARG A 601 -17.27 14.73 -4.39
CA ARG A 601 -15.86 15.12 -4.39
C ARG A 601 -15.07 14.49 -5.53
N LYS A 602 -15.26 13.18 -5.75
CA LYS A 602 -14.60 12.45 -6.83
C LYS A 602 -15.00 12.97 -8.20
N ALA A 603 -16.30 13.22 -8.43
CA ALA A 603 -16.82 13.71 -9.70
C ALA A 603 -16.20 15.07 -10.07
N ILE A 604 -16.16 16.01 -9.11
CA ILE A 604 -15.58 17.34 -9.33
C ILE A 604 -14.08 17.24 -9.65
N ASN A 605 -13.31 16.51 -8.86
CA ASN A 605 -11.87 16.34 -9.13
C ASN A 605 -11.62 15.69 -10.49
N THR A 606 -12.41 14.67 -10.87
CA THR A 606 -12.27 13.99 -12.16
C THR A 606 -12.48 14.95 -13.34
N VAL A 607 -13.48 15.82 -13.28
CA VAL A 607 -13.74 16.76 -14.38
C VAL A 607 -12.67 17.85 -14.45
N LEU A 608 -12.19 18.33 -13.32
CA LEU A 608 -11.10 19.31 -13.29
C LEU A 608 -9.81 18.73 -13.87
N ASP A 609 -9.44 17.50 -13.50
CA ASP A 609 -8.24 16.83 -14.02
C ASP A 609 -8.33 16.55 -15.54
N ALA A 610 -9.51 16.22 -16.04
CA ALA A 610 -9.72 15.91 -17.45
C ALA A 610 -9.76 17.15 -18.36
N HIS A 611 -10.11 18.32 -17.82
CA HIS A 611 -10.34 19.55 -18.59
C HIS A 611 -9.55 20.75 -18.07
N PRO A 612 -8.21 20.68 -18.03
CA PRO A 612 -7.39 21.78 -17.55
C PRO A 612 -7.53 23.02 -18.45
N LYS A 613 -7.57 24.20 -17.82
CA LYS A 613 -7.63 25.50 -18.50
C LYS A 613 -8.88 25.71 -19.37
N GLN A 614 -9.95 25.00 -19.09
CA GLN A 614 -11.24 25.21 -19.79
C GLN A 614 -12.24 25.86 -18.82
N LYS A 615 -13.16 26.63 -19.39
CA LYS A 615 -14.31 27.14 -18.65
C LYS A 615 -15.38 26.06 -18.60
N ILE A 616 -15.73 25.62 -17.40
CA ILE A 616 -16.61 24.46 -17.14
C ILE A 616 -17.87 24.97 -16.41
N ALA A 617 -19.04 24.55 -16.85
CA ALA A 617 -20.27 24.70 -16.09
C ALA A 617 -20.77 23.35 -15.59
N ILE A 618 -20.88 23.18 -14.29
CA ILE A 618 -21.53 22.03 -13.66
C ILE A 618 -23.03 22.32 -13.64
N VAL A 619 -23.82 21.41 -14.16
CA VAL A 619 -25.30 21.50 -14.27
C VAL A 619 -25.95 20.24 -13.73
N SER A 620 -27.23 20.33 -13.35
CA SER A 620 -28.06 19.20 -12.94
C SER A 620 -29.43 19.25 -13.59
N ASP A 621 -30.10 18.12 -13.65
CA ASP A 621 -31.46 17.99 -14.16
C ASP A 621 -32.51 18.06 -13.06
N HIS A 622 -32.20 17.61 -11.85
CA HIS A 622 -33.03 17.72 -10.65
C HIS A 622 -32.16 17.58 -9.40
N GLY A 623 -32.73 17.89 -8.25
CA GLY A 623 -32.13 17.51 -6.98
C GLY A 623 -32.82 16.29 -6.37
N MET A 624 -32.52 16.00 -5.12
CA MET A 624 -32.97 14.77 -4.45
C MET A 624 -33.38 15.02 -3.01
N THR A 625 -34.35 14.22 -2.54
CA THR A 625 -34.71 14.21 -1.12
C THR A 625 -34.51 12.84 -0.48
N TYR A 626 -33.90 12.82 0.71
CA TYR A 626 -33.82 11.65 1.58
C TYR A 626 -34.88 11.67 2.68
N LEU A 627 -35.68 12.75 2.79
CA LEU A 627 -36.66 12.89 3.87
C LEU A 627 -37.93 12.07 3.62
N SER A 628 -38.22 11.69 2.36
CA SER A 628 -39.40 10.88 2.02
C SER A 628 -39.43 9.53 2.69
N GLN A 629 -38.25 8.93 2.95
CA GLN A 629 -38.16 7.66 3.68
C GLN A 629 -38.49 7.76 5.17
N MET A 630 -38.42 8.96 5.73
CA MET A 630 -38.58 9.23 7.17
C MET A 630 -40.06 9.53 7.55
N VAL A 631 -40.92 9.66 6.56
CA VAL A 631 -42.34 9.98 6.75
C VAL A 631 -43.25 8.91 6.12
N GLU A 632 -44.48 8.83 6.65
CA GLU A 632 -45.48 7.89 6.13
C GLU A 632 -46.01 8.34 4.76
N GLY A 633 -46.24 7.35 3.86
CA GLY A 633 -46.90 7.61 2.58
C GLY A 633 -48.40 7.91 2.69
N ARG A 634 -48.94 8.68 1.72
CA ARG A 634 -50.35 9.06 1.68
C ARG A 634 -51.31 7.94 1.23
N ASN A 635 -50.79 6.91 0.54
CA ASN A 635 -51.52 5.76 0.03
C ASN A 635 -52.76 6.16 -0.80
N LEU A 636 -52.60 7.18 -1.69
CA LEU A 636 -53.70 7.64 -2.54
C LEU A 636 -54.18 6.54 -3.46
N LYS A 637 -55.48 6.46 -3.63
CA LYS A 637 -56.12 5.46 -4.49
C LYS A 637 -56.44 6.00 -5.89
N GLY A 638 -56.32 5.12 -6.90
CA GLY A 638 -56.65 5.52 -8.29
C GLY A 638 -55.53 6.28 -9.02
N ILE A 639 -54.31 6.21 -8.50
CA ILE A 639 -53.09 6.76 -9.10
C ILE A 639 -52.12 5.63 -9.47
N GLU A 640 -51.26 5.92 -10.45
CA GLU A 640 -50.13 5.08 -10.83
C GLU A 640 -48.86 5.83 -10.44
N CYS A 641 -48.26 5.41 -9.34
CA CYS A 641 -47.08 6.06 -8.73
C CYS A 641 -45.81 5.78 -9.53
N ASP A 642 -44.98 6.80 -9.66
CA ASP A 642 -43.64 6.75 -10.24
C ASP A 642 -42.63 7.40 -9.27
N HIS A 643 -41.33 7.13 -9.45
CA HIS A 643 -40.23 7.67 -8.64
C HIS A 643 -40.52 7.57 -7.11
N PHE A 644 -40.79 6.33 -6.67
CA PHE A 644 -41.12 6.03 -5.27
C PHE A 644 -42.33 6.82 -4.72
N GLY A 645 -43.25 7.22 -5.62
CA GLY A 645 -44.46 7.96 -5.27
C GLY A 645 -44.22 9.46 -5.08
N ARG A 646 -43.11 10.03 -5.59
CA ARG A 646 -42.88 11.47 -5.62
C ARG A 646 -43.74 12.14 -6.73
N CYS A 647 -44.09 11.40 -7.76
CA CYS A 647 -45.08 11.79 -8.77
C CYS A 647 -45.97 10.60 -9.11
N ALA A 648 -47.09 10.89 -9.78
CA ALA A 648 -48.05 9.86 -10.22
C ALA A 648 -48.84 10.31 -11.42
N GLU A 649 -49.30 9.32 -12.23
CA GLU A 649 -50.34 9.51 -13.22
C GLU A 649 -51.73 9.27 -12.63
N CYS A 650 -52.69 10.06 -13.04
CA CYS A 650 -54.08 9.97 -12.59
C CYS A 650 -55.02 9.77 -13.75
N LYS A 651 -55.81 8.70 -13.73
CA LYS A 651 -56.81 8.41 -14.81
C LYS A 651 -58.12 9.19 -14.66
N LYS A 652 -58.42 9.80 -13.53
CA LYS A 652 -59.57 10.67 -13.26
C LYS A 652 -59.12 11.87 -12.41
N GLY A 653 -59.68 13.01 -12.68
CA GLY A 653 -59.33 14.24 -11.93
C GLY A 653 -59.52 14.03 -10.41
N ILE A 654 -58.44 14.10 -9.68
CA ILE A 654 -58.42 14.08 -8.22
C ILE A 654 -58.59 15.49 -7.72
N VAL A 655 -59.27 15.68 -6.61
CA VAL A 655 -59.48 17.00 -5.97
C VAL A 655 -58.15 17.58 -5.51
N ALA A 656 -57.99 18.91 -5.61
CA ALA A 656 -56.82 19.59 -5.09
C ALA A 656 -56.61 19.32 -3.58
N ASP A 657 -55.33 19.09 -3.18
CA ASP A 657 -54.93 18.83 -1.81
C ASP A 657 -53.66 19.64 -1.49
N GLU A 658 -53.38 19.90 -0.24
CA GLU A 658 -52.17 20.57 0.23
C GLU A 658 -50.89 19.72 0.12
N TYR A 659 -51.00 18.45 -0.24
CA TYR A 659 -49.85 17.53 -0.36
C TYR A 659 -49.36 17.31 -1.80
N TYR A 660 -50.07 17.79 -2.81
CA TYR A 660 -49.66 17.59 -4.20
C TYR A 660 -50.16 18.67 -5.16
N LEU A 661 -49.37 18.90 -6.20
CA LEU A 661 -49.75 19.73 -7.36
C LEU A 661 -50.43 18.88 -8.40
N ARG A 662 -51.28 19.51 -9.18
CA ARG A 662 -51.84 18.94 -10.40
C ARG A 662 -51.14 19.54 -11.61
N ILE A 663 -50.60 18.67 -12.45
CA ILE A 663 -49.96 19.06 -13.69
C ILE A 663 -50.65 18.40 -14.90
N ASN A 664 -50.29 18.80 -16.10
CA ASN A 664 -50.82 18.22 -17.34
C ASN A 664 -52.34 18.17 -17.38
N GLU A 665 -53.02 19.30 -17.14
CA GLU A 665 -54.46 19.40 -17.09
C GLU A 665 -55.14 18.44 -16.09
N GLY A 666 -54.44 18.15 -15.00
CA GLY A 666 -54.91 17.29 -13.91
C GLY A 666 -54.76 15.80 -14.15
N LYS A 667 -53.96 15.37 -15.17
CA LYS A 667 -53.64 13.98 -15.43
C LYS A 667 -52.40 13.52 -14.66
N GLY A 668 -51.58 14.45 -14.16
CA GLY A 668 -50.38 14.16 -13.32
C GLY A 668 -50.47 14.81 -11.97
N LEU A 669 -49.86 14.15 -10.99
CA LEU A 669 -49.71 14.64 -9.61
C LEU A 669 -48.22 14.71 -9.28
N VAL A 670 -47.82 15.75 -8.54
CA VAL A 670 -46.46 15.92 -8.02
C VAL A 670 -46.52 16.22 -6.55
N ALA A 671 -45.77 15.50 -5.72
CA ALA A 671 -45.75 15.68 -4.29
C ALA A 671 -45.20 17.05 -3.91
N LEU A 672 -45.97 17.86 -3.17
CA LEU A 672 -45.58 19.19 -2.63
C LEU A 672 -44.70 19.08 -1.37
N ARG A 673 -44.93 18.03 -0.58
CA ARG A 673 -44.22 17.80 0.70
C ARG A 673 -43.43 16.50 0.60
N HIS A 674 -42.77 16.12 1.68
CA HIS A 674 -41.91 14.94 1.70
C HIS A 674 -42.65 13.59 1.64
N GLN A 675 -43.95 13.58 1.96
CA GLN A 675 -44.77 12.36 1.88
C GLN A 675 -44.86 11.82 0.45
N SER A 676 -44.60 10.52 0.30
CA SER A 676 -44.90 9.80 -0.96
C SER A 676 -46.42 9.80 -1.17
N LEU A 677 -46.90 9.99 -2.42
CA LEU A 677 -48.30 9.82 -2.81
C LEU A 677 -48.76 8.36 -2.67
N GLY A 678 -47.86 7.43 -2.77
CA GLY A 678 -48.07 5.99 -2.64
C GLY A 678 -47.76 5.50 -1.21
N LYS A 679 -47.05 4.35 -1.17
CA LYS A 679 -46.57 3.72 0.09
C LYS A 679 -45.36 4.47 0.65
N LYS A 680 -45.04 4.20 1.91
CA LYS A 680 -43.82 4.66 2.55
C LYS A 680 -42.58 4.24 1.72
N VAL A 681 -41.66 5.15 1.53
CA VAL A 681 -40.36 4.87 0.87
C VAL A 681 -39.49 3.99 1.76
N ALA A 682 -38.76 3.07 1.15
CA ALA A 682 -37.86 2.18 1.88
C ALA A 682 -36.73 2.97 2.53
N GLU A 683 -36.30 2.51 3.71
CA GLU A 683 -35.19 3.10 4.46
C GLU A 683 -33.90 3.10 3.60
N GLY A 684 -33.12 4.17 3.69
CA GLY A 684 -31.86 4.35 2.96
C GLY A 684 -32.01 4.78 1.50
N THR A 685 -33.25 5.03 1.04
CA THR A 685 -33.53 5.40 -0.35
C THR A 685 -33.74 6.92 -0.50
N GLY A 686 -32.92 7.54 -1.34
CA GLY A 686 -33.17 8.90 -1.83
C GLY A 686 -34.19 8.87 -2.98
N THR A 687 -34.95 9.94 -3.11
CA THR A 687 -36.05 10.02 -4.10
C THR A 687 -36.06 11.40 -4.78
N HIS A 688 -36.68 11.45 -5.95
CA HIS A 688 -36.93 12.68 -6.70
C HIS A 688 -38.23 12.55 -7.49
N GLY A 689 -38.65 13.59 -8.19
CA GLY A 689 -39.91 13.62 -8.92
C GLY A 689 -40.94 14.54 -8.29
N GLY A 690 -40.71 15.00 -7.07
CA GLY A 690 -41.56 15.92 -6.30
C GLY A 690 -41.29 17.40 -6.57
N ALA A 691 -41.88 18.24 -5.74
CA ALA A 691 -41.84 19.71 -5.82
C ALA A 691 -41.26 20.34 -4.54
N THR A 692 -40.52 19.58 -3.71
CA THR A 692 -39.82 20.18 -2.57
C THR A 692 -38.62 20.99 -3.05
N PRO A 693 -38.18 22.02 -2.31
CA PRO A 693 -37.10 22.91 -2.79
C PRO A 693 -35.80 22.15 -3.14
N GLU A 694 -35.40 21.13 -2.38
CA GLU A 694 -34.23 20.32 -2.63
C GLU A 694 -34.36 19.42 -3.86
N GLU A 695 -35.58 19.11 -4.34
CA GLU A 695 -35.83 18.39 -5.58
C GLU A 695 -35.93 19.35 -6.79
N ALA A 696 -36.57 20.52 -6.58
CA ALA A 696 -36.96 21.43 -7.62
C ALA A 696 -35.90 22.48 -7.97
N LEU A 697 -35.02 22.83 -7.04
CA LEU A 697 -33.97 23.83 -7.24
C LEU A 697 -32.59 23.19 -7.35
N ILE A 698 -31.88 23.57 -8.40
CA ILE A 698 -30.60 22.97 -8.79
C ILE A 698 -29.53 24.04 -9.01
N PRO A 699 -28.25 23.73 -8.73
CA PRO A 699 -27.18 24.68 -8.95
C PRO A 699 -26.68 24.66 -10.39
N ILE A 700 -26.17 25.81 -10.85
CA ILE A 700 -25.25 25.93 -11.99
C ILE A 700 -23.96 26.55 -11.43
N ILE A 701 -22.83 25.85 -11.55
CA ILE A 701 -21.55 26.26 -11.00
C ILE A 701 -20.55 26.45 -12.14
N VAL A 702 -20.04 27.69 -12.30
CA VAL A 702 -19.07 28.02 -13.36
C VAL A 702 -17.67 28.15 -12.79
N ILE A 703 -16.75 27.38 -13.37
CA ILE A 703 -15.34 27.29 -13.00
C ILE A 703 -14.48 27.63 -14.23
N SER A 704 -13.39 28.37 -14.05
CA SER A 704 -12.41 28.63 -15.10
C SER A 704 -10.97 28.64 -14.60
N ASP A 705 -10.01 28.83 -15.51
CA ASP A 705 -8.57 28.87 -15.23
C ASP A 705 -8.08 30.24 -14.71
N HIS A 706 -8.97 31.20 -14.60
CA HIS A 706 -8.67 32.53 -14.08
C HIS A 706 -9.85 33.08 -13.27
N LYS A 707 -9.52 33.90 -12.31
CA LYS A 707 -10.54 34.60 -11.51
C LYS A 707 -11.09 35.73 -12.36
N GLU A 708 -12.39 35.67 -12.70
CA GLU A 708 -13.02 36.73 -13.44
C GLU A 708 -13.02 38.01 -12.61
N SER A 709 -12.60 39.09 -13.25
CA SER A 709 -12.66 40.40 -12.62
C SER A 709 -14.12 40.85 -12.50
N LYS A 710 -14.41 41.53 -11.42
CA LYS A 710 -15.68 42.21 -11.23
C LYS A 710 -16.02 43.08 -12.44
N HIS A 711 -17.10 42.79 -13.13
CA HIS A 711 -17.53 43.49 -14.36
C HIS A 711 -18.53 44.64 -14.12
N TRP A 712 -19.00 44.76 -12.87
CA TRP A 712 -19.88 45.83 -12.47
C TRP A 712 -19.17 46.79 -11.48
N VAL A 713 -19.67 48.00 -11.43
CA VAL A 713 -19.17 49.07 -10.56
C VAL A 713 -20.37 49.65 -9.81
N ALA A 714 -20.26 49.73 -8.50
CA ALA A 714 -21.28 50.38 -7.68
C ALA A 714 -20.75 51.71 -7.17
N LYS A 715 -21.63 52.68 -7.16
CA LYS A 715 -21.34 54.02 -6.63
C LYS A 715 -22.37 54.34 -5.53
N GLN A 716 -21.91 54.51 -4.32
CA GLN A 716 -22.75 54.86 -3.16
C GLN A 716 -23.44 56.18 -3.38
N ILE A 717 -24.73 56.19 -3.07
CA ILE A 717 -25.58 57.41 -3.05
C ILE A 717 -25.92 57.78 -1.62
N THR A 718 -26.39 56.79 -0.87
CA THR A 718 -26.68 57.00 0.58
C THR A 718 -25.42 56.89 1.39
N THR A 719 -24.91 57.97 1.92
CA THR A 719 -23.76 58.02 2.85
C THR A 719 -24.22 58.03 4.31
N VAL A 720 -25.45 58.47 4.57
CA VAL A 720 -26.06 58.55 5.92
C VAL A 720 -27.35 57.76 5.94
N LEU A 721 -27.42 56.78 6.83
CA LEU A 721 -28.66 56.03 7.09
C LEU A 721 -29.44 56.70 8.20
N ASN A 722 -30.65 57.16 7.85
CA ASN A 722 -31.56 57.79 8.78
C ASN A 722 -32.41 56.73 9.51
N ALA A 723 -32.37 56.66 10.84
CA ALA A 723 -33.12 55.69 11.63
C ALA A 723 -34.65 55.78 11.44
N ALA A 724 -35.20 56.93 11.06
CA ALA A 724 -36.62 57.07 10.75
C ALA A 724 -37.00 56.42 9.41
N ASN A 725 -36.12 56.38 8.43
CA ASN A 725 -36.30 55.72 7.13
C ASN A 725 -34.97 55.12 6.64
N PRO A 726 -34.57 53.99 7.19
CA PRO A 726 -33.26 53.39 6.95
C PRO A 726 -33.24 52.65 5.62
N VAL A 727 -32.99 53.36 4.53
CA VAL A 727 -32.90 52.83 3.17
C VAL A 727 -31.54 53.18 2.58
N PHE A 728 -30.90 52.22 1.94
CA PHE A 728 -29.64 52.39 1.24
C PHE A 728 -29.86 52.49 -0.25
N GLU A 729 -29.27 53.49 -0.90
CA GLU A 729 -29.39 53.71 -2.36
C GLU A 729 -27.99 53.68 -2.98
N VAL A 730 -27.87 53.03 -4.13
CA VAL A 730 -26.61 52.80 -4.88
C VAL A 730 -26.87 52.83 -6.38
N SER A 731 -25.98 53.40 -7.12
CA SER A 731 -25.95 53.28 -8.58
C SER A 731 -25.07 52.15 -8.98
N ILE A 732 -25.57 51.19 -9.79
CA ILE A 732 -24.78 50.02 -10.25
C ILE A 732 -24.81 50.02 -11.80
N VAL A 733 -23.63 49.96 -12.38
CA VAL A 733 -23.43 49.91 -13.85
C VAL A 733 -22.70 48.64 -14.22
N GLY A 734 -23.07 48.00 -15.33
CA GLY A 734 -22.39 46.81 -15.84
C GLY A 734 -23.04 45.49 -15.44
N LEU A 735 -24.20 45.51 -14.77
CA LEU A 735 -24.92 44.27 -14.46
C LEU A 735 -25.40 43.57 -15.73
N ARG A 736 -25.29 42.24 -15.76
CA ARG A 736 -25.87 41.39 -16.78
C ARG A 736 -27.38 41.26 -16.59
N PRO A 737 -28.15 40.93 -17.60
CA PRO A 737 -29.62 40.88 -17.55
C PRO A 737 -30.22 40.02 -16.45
N ASN A 738 -29.51 38.99 -16.01
CA ASN A 738 -29.96 37.98 -15.05
C ASN A 738 -29.31 38.18 -13.68
N GLU A 739 -28.56 39.26 -13.45
CA GLU A 739 -27.91 39.52 -12.16
C GLU A 739 -28.78 40.44 -11.30
N THR A 740 -28.98 39.97 -10.07
CA THR A 740 -29.70 40.73 -9.06
C THR A 740 -28.71 41.20 -8.00
N PRO A 741 -28.59 42.52 -7.78
CA PRO A 741 -27.74 43.06 -6.74
C PRO A 741 -28.49 43.00 -5.39
N ASN A 742 -27.70 42.73 -4.33
CA ASN A 742 -28.18 42.64 -2.96
C ASN A 742 -27.33 43.47 -2.03
N LEU A 743 -27.86 43.79 -0.86
CA LEU A 743 -27.19 44.54 0.18
C LEU A 743 -27.02 43.65 1.44
N LEU A 744 -25.81 43.44 1.88
CA LEU A 744 -25.52 42.85 3.19
C LEU A 744 -25.34 43.96 4.22
N TYR A 745 -26.16 43.97 5.26
CA TYR A 745 -26.06 44.84 6.41
C TYR A 745 -26.41 44.10 7.71
N ASN A 746 -25.54 44.20 8.73
CA ASN A 746 -25.74 43.55 10.03
C ASN A 746 -26.06 42.05 9.92
N GLU A 747 -25.24 41.36 9.11
CA GLU A 747 -25.35 39.90 8.83
C GLU A 747 -26.68 39.48 8.16
N ARG A 748 -27.48 40.43 7.72
CA ARG A 748 -28.72 40.23 6.97
C ARG A 748 -28.59 40.76 5.54
N ILE A 749 -29.29 40.11 4.64
CA ILE A 749 -29.32 40.48 3.22
C ILE A 749 -30.67 41.12 2.92
N TYR A 750 -30.57 42.20 2.19
CA TYR A 750 -31.70 42.99 1.73
C TYR A 750 -31.68 43.07 0.22
N LYS A 751 -32.85 42.97 -0.41
CA LYS A 751 -32.98 43.11 -1.85
C LYS A 751 -32.74 44.56 -2.26
N LEU A 752 -31.97 44.74 -3.38
CA LEU A 752 -31.81 46.01 -4.03
C LEU A 752 -32.73 46.06 -5.28
N LYS A 753 -33.79 46.83 -5.19
CA LYS A 753 -34.76 47.03 -6.30
C LYS A 753 -34.34 48.18 -7.17
N LYS A 754 -34.44 48.01 -8.49
CA LYS A 754 -34.13 49.07 -9.44
C LYS A 754 -35.23 50.14 -9.42
N GLU A 755 -34.89 51.35 -9.10
CA GLU A 755 -35.75 52.52 -9.14
C GLU A 755 -35.09 53.57 -10.05
N SER A 756 -35.64 53.75 -11.26
CA SER A 756 -35.05 54.61 -12.32
C SER A 756 -33.63 54.19 -12.72
N SER A 757 -32.63 54.99 -12.40
CA SER A 757 -31.21 54.72 -12.71
C SER A 757 -30.45 54.05 -11.53
N ASN A 758 -31.06 53.97 -10.37
CA ASN A 758 -30.43 53.53 -9.13
C ASN A 758 -31.07 52.26 -8.60
N TYR A 759 -30.43 51.65 -7.62
CA TYR A 759 -30.90 50.51 -6.87
C TYR A 759 -31.12 50.93 -5.41
N ARG A 760 -32.27 50.53 -4.81
CA ARG A 760 -32.70 50.92 -3.49
C ARG A 760 -33.04 49.70 -2.65
N SER A 761 -32.58 49.67 -1.39
CA SER A 761 -32.88 48.60 -0.45
C SER A 761 -34.27 48.73 0.14
N GLU A 762 -34.79 47.64 0.68
CA GLU A 762 -35.87 47.68 1.67
C GLU A 762 -35.39 48.39 2.94
N ARG A 763 -36.33 48.64 3.88
CA ARG A 763 -35.96 49.26 5.19
C ARG A 763 -35.02 48.32 5.93
N LEU A 764 -33.85 48.84 6.32
CA LEU A 764 -32.82 48.11 7.06
C LEU A 764 -33.19 48.03 8.54
N ASP A 765 -32.80 46.97 9.21
CA ASP A 765 -32.87 46.81 10.65
C ASP A 765 -31.59 47.41 11.26
N ILE A 766 -31.69 48.65 11.75
CA ILE A 766 -30.53 49.44 12.15
C ILE A 766 -29.86 48.88 13.38
N ASN A 767 -28.56 48.64 13.27
CA ASN A 767 -27.67 48.32 14.38
C ASN A 767 -26.64 49.44 14.51
N PRO A 768 -26.64 50.18 15.64
CA PRO A 768 -25.73 51.30 15.86
C PRO A 768 -24.26 50.98 15.75
N ASN A 769 -23.89 49.73 15.94
CA ASN A 769 -22.50 49.28 15.91
C ASN A 769 -22.02 48.92 14.50
N VAL A 770 -22.91 48.83 13.50
CA VAL A 770 -22.58 48.43 12.13
C VAL A 770 -22.55 49.65 11.23
N LYS A 771 -21.36 50.05 10.83
CA LYS A 771 -21.08 51.24 9.99
C LYS A 771 -20.69 50.88 8.55
N GLN A 772 -20.93 49.70 8.13
CA GLN A 772 -20.62 49.26 6.79
C GLN A 772 -21.78 48.49 6.16
N VAL A 773 -21.94 48.66 4.86
CA VAL A 773 -22.84 47.91 4.03
C VAL A 773 -22.04 47.30 2.88
N SER A 774 -22.42 46.12 2.42
CA SER A 774 -21.80 45.51 1.26
C SER A 774 -22.82 45.28 0.14
N VAL A 775 -22.56 45.80 -1.03
CA VAL A 775 -23.34 45.49 -2.23
C VAL A 775 -22.77 44.19 -2.79
N ILE A 776 -23.62 43.20 -3.00
CA ILE A 776 -23.25 41.88 -3.47
C ILE A 776 -23.95 41.59 -4.80
N VAL A 777 -23.18 41.14 -5.80
CA VAL A 777 -23.69 40.60 -7.07
C VAL A 777 -22.94 39.34 -7.40
N GLY A 778 -23.60 38.20 -7.41
CA GLY A 778 -22.97 36.89 -7.57
C GLY A 778 -21.96 36.62 -6.46
N LEU A 779 -20.72 36.31 -6.83
CA LEU A 779 -19.60 36.08 -5.89
C LEU A 779 -18.79 37.34 -5.57
N HIS A 780 -19.13 38.51 -6.16
CA HIS A 780 -18.39 39.75 -5.97
C HIS A 780 -19.12 40.69 -5.03
N SER A 781 -18.37 41.38 -4.17
CA SER A 781 -18.90 42.37 -3.25
C SER A 781 -18.12 43.69 -3.31
N GLU A 782 -18.79 44.78 -2.96
CA GLU A 782 -18.20 46.09 -2.75
C GLU A 782 -18.70 46.68 -1.45
N VAL A 783 -17.78 47.08 -0.57
CA VAL A 783 -18.09 47.58 0.78
C VAL A 783 -18.13 49.06 0.79
N PHE A 784 -19.16 49.64 1.41
CA PHE A 784 -19.34 51.06 1.58
C PHE A 784 -19.48 51.39 3.09
N SER A 785 -18.93 52.52 3.49
CA SER A 785 -19.14 53.06 4.84
C SER A 785 -20.39 53.89 4.89
N VAL A 786 -21.14 53.75 5.98
CA VAL A 786 -22.36 54.52 6.23
C VAL A 786 -22.30 55.19 7.63
N GLU A 787 -22.74 56.41 7.72
CA GLU A 787 -22.99 57.09 8.98
C GLU A 787 -24.43 56.86 9.39
N LEU A 788 -24.66 56.75 10.71
CA LEU A 788 -26.02 56.57 11.25
C LEU A 788 -26.50 57.86 11.87
N GLN A 789 -27.57 58.39 11.35
CA GLN A 789 -28.31 59.49 11.96
C GLN A 789 -29.45 58.91 12.80
N LEU A 790 -29.27 58.82 14.09
CA LEU A 790 -30.31 58.44 15.01
C LEU A 790 -31.38 59.52 15.04
N ALA A 791 -32.65 59.15 14.99
CA ALA A 791 -33.74 60.11 15.19
C ALA A 791 -33.61 60.72 16.59
N LEU A 792 -33.65 62.03 16.64
CA LEU A 792 -33.73 62.74 17.95
C LEU A 792 -34.99 62.25 18.68
N LYS A 793 -34.86 61.83 19.91
CA LYS A 793 -35.99 61.58 20.77
C LYS A 793 -36.72 62.90 20.99
N GLU A 794 -38.05 62.88 20.96
CA GLU A 794 -38.91 64.09 21.24
C GLU A 794 -38.58 64.75 22.58
N ASP A 795 -38.00 63.98 23.54
CA ASP A 795 -37.57 64.46 24.83
C ASP A 795 -36.40 65.44 24.82
N ASP A 796 -35.59 65.46 23.74
CA ASP A 796 -34.41 66.37 23.59
C ASP A 796 -34.83 67.77 23.03
N LEU A 797 -36.09 67.93 22.66
CA LEU A 797 -36.64 69.19 22.11
C LEU A 797 -37.32 70.07 23.15
N LEU A 798 -37.40 69.66 24.40
CA LEU A 798 -38.05 70.40 25.49
C LEU A 798 -37.10 71.10 26.45
N ASP A 799 -35.79 71.03 26.22
CA ASP A 799 -34.79 71.76 27.07
C ASP A 799 -34.16 72.95 26.37
N PHE A 800 -34.93 73.68 25.59
CA PHE A 800 -34.57 75.02 25.12
C PHE A 800 -35.62 76.05 25.52
#